data_9eed6eabfff2365c5633623716dc0f88
#
_entry.id   9eed6eabfff2365c5633623716dc0f88
#
_cell.length_a   1.000
_cell.length_b   1.000
_cell.length_c   1.000
_cell.angle_alpha   90.00
_cell.angle_beta   90.00
_cell.angle_gamma   90.00
#
_symmetry.space_group_name_H-M   'P 1'
#
loop_
_entity.id
_entity.type
_entity.pdbx_description
1 polymer ?
#
loop_
_entity_poly.entity_id
_entity_poly.type
_entity_poly.pdbx_seq_one_letter_code
_entity_poly.pdbx_strand_id
1 'polypeptide(L)'
;MLGDETWIKLFPTLFARQDGVSSFYVRDTVEVDFNVSRHLEFELAAKDWTVLVLHYLGLDHVGHIGGRRSVLMTQKMKEMDDVIRRVHAASLQDNLERTLLVVVSDHGMTEGGNHGGSSYEETDSLALFIGHSVDRPHCSPYDQNEALQVDLAPTLALLFGVPIPKNNIGVLLRELLNSLTDDQKLRTLELNSWQILRLLQAQIPAFCLEDCINSEHGLEIDVHPESIEKKLCQLLSKAFASHQYSRLHQGFDFKSAEARYIGIAVDNYYGFLRYASEWLSHKATDKPFYLLISAILLMTMSCLCLMGTVSRVFNGQSLSQADHHSESYLNQHWHLDEVFILTGIFLYVISLGSSSFVEEEQYTWNFLTSTLYLIFLIKTVQSMLKGSSSTLVHRAEGESSDGNKELTPGKRDGYKLCTVLIVLVAGRVIRAWHQGGINWVHFPDISKLLAQADSSIVKFLQTISVLAVVALYSVSLMLLRARSKVLIGVWLSHISCGLLVLLHIWEDQINTTLPINHSTTSTARLFYAIASVSISATLLASPWIFPVYSTEAKPASSSDSNPVKDTDSCGISNSVFLTGITYTMFWCLLQLLLQQPINAIPLLLIFLQTVSSVAHFSLDKTLHKQWVQVIAMLFLGMAGHFGLGNTNSLASIDVAGAFIGISSYSTVLSGILMFTITYGSPLMLYLGMVVYISVNNTDDISTARQLTWSYILDKMVTLPCLLPLLINSVALTSYTIVLLLMRNHLFVWSVFSPKYLYVCAATVCTYVGVLIIAMTTIYTCAVFSFRAKSYRDKFH
;
A
#
# COMPACT_ATOMS: atom_id res chain seq x y z
N MET A 1 16.40 -25.56 -17.87
CA MET A 1 15.89 -24.49 -16.98
C MET A 1 15.41 -25.08 -15.67
N LEU A 2 16.00 -24.69 -14.57
CA LEU A 2 15.65 -25.13 -13.22
C LEU A 2 15.41 -23.93 -12.33
N GLY A 3 14.30 -23.89 -11.57
CA GLY A 3 13.95 -22.84 -10.65
C GLY A 3 12.62 -22.16 -10.95
N ASP A 4 12.56 -20.83 -11.02
CA ASP A 4 11.32 -20.10 -11.16
C ASP A 4 10.44 -20.58 -12.33
N GLU A 5 9.22 -21.01 -12.01
CA GLU A 5 8.25 -21.49 -13.01
C GLU A 5 7.79 -20.39 -14.00
N THR A 6 8.05 -19.12 -13.71
CA THR A 6 7.74 -18.01 -14.61
C THR A 6 8.40 -18.17 -15.98
N TRP A 7 9.63 -18.69 -16.01
CA TRP A 7 10.31 -19.01 -17.26
C TRP A 7 9.55 -20.02 -18.11
N ILE A 8 9.06 -21.07 -17.45
CA ILE A 8 8.34 -22.17 -18.11
C ILE A 8 6.98 -21.68 -18.62
N LYS A 9 6.31 -20.82 -17.85
CA LYS A 9 5.03 -20.21 -18.23
C LYS A 9 5.17 -19.24 -19.39
N LEU A 10 6.25 -18.45 -19.42
CA LEU A 10 6.52 -17.51 -20.51
C LEU A 10 6.97 -18.23 -21.79
N PHE A 11 7.72 -19.34 -21.65
CA PHE A 11 8.31 -20.07 -22.76
C PHE A 11 8.03 -21.57 -22.67
N PRO A 12 6.78 -22.01 -22.82
CA PRO A 12 6.32 -23.35 -22.42
C PRO A 12 6.93 -24.53 -23.21
N THR A 13 7.61 -24.29 -24.35
CA THR A 13 8.21 -25.33 -25.18
C THR A 13 9.68 -25.09 -25.48
N LEU A 14 10.28 -24.09 -24.85
CA LEU A 14 11.64 -23.66 -25.18
C LEU A 14 12.70 -24.57 -24.58
N PHE A 15 12.47 -25.09 -23.39
CA PHE A 15 13.48 -25.81 -22.63
C PHE A 15 13.37 -27.34 -22.84
N ALA A 16 14.49 -27.96 -23.20
CA ALA A 16 14.57 -29.42 -23.36
C ALA A 16 14.37 -30.19 -22.03
N ARG A 17 14.90 -29.64 -20.93
CA ARG A 17 14.69 -30.13 -19.57
C ARG A 17 14.30 -28.92 -18.69
N GLN A 18 13.29 -29.11 -17.87
CA GLN A 18 12.79 -28.07 -17.02
C GLN A 18 12.19 -28.63 -15.73
N ASP A 19 12.41 -27.92 -14.62
CA ASP A 19 11.74 -28.16 -13.36
C ASP A 19 11.47 -26.80 -12.70
N GLY A 20 10.17 -26.47 -12.51
CA GLY A 20 9.72 -25.17 -12.05
C GLY A 20 9.20 -25.19 -10.62
N VAL A 21 9.54 -24.16 -9.85
CA VAL A 21 9.01 -23.91 -8.51
C VAL A 21 8.26 -22.58 -8.48
N SER A 22 7.29 -22.47 -7.57
CA SER A 22 6.52 -21.23 -7.42
C SER A 22 7.37 -20.12 -6.79
N SER A 23 7.58 -19.03 -7.54
CA SER A 23 8.41 -17.90 -7.13
C SER A 23 7.79 -17.02 -6.05
N PHE A 24 6.47 -17.01 -5.92
CA PHE A 24 5.78 -16.06 -5.02
C PHE A 24 5.44 -16.63 -3.65
N TYR A 25 5.87 -17.83 -3.32
CA TYR A 25 5.64 -18.41 -2.00
C TYR A 25 6.85 -18.17 -1.08
N VAL A 26 7.04 -16.94 -0.64
CA VAL A 26 8.21 -16.45 0.11
C VAL A 26 8.48 -17.19 1.44
N ARG A 27 7.51 -17.96 1.97
CA ARG A 27 7.73 -18.80 3.16
C ARG A 27 8.59 -20.03 2.88
N ASP A 28 8.71 -20.44 1.64
CA ASP A 28 9.57 -21.53 1.24
C ASP A 28 10.97 -20.99 0.95
N THR A 29 11.87 -21.16 1.89
CA THR A 29 13.28 -20.74 1.78
C THR A 29 14.24 -21.90 1.56
N VAL A 30 13.74 -23.14 1.60
CA VAL A 30 14.57 -24.35 1.54
C VAL A 30 14.22 -25.21 0.32
N GLU A 31 12.97 -25.64 0.20
CA GLU A 31 12.53 -26.52 -0.88
C GLU A 31 12.66 -25.86 -2.26
N VAL A 32 12.45 -24.55 -2.34
CA VAL A 32 12.57 -23.75 -3.56
C VAL A 32 13.97 -23.86 -4.17
N ASP A 33 15.02 -23.83 -3.36
CA ASP A 33 16.41 -23.95 -3.80
C ASP A 33 16.85 -25.42 -3.90
N PHE A 34 16.34 -26.28 -3.03
CA PHE A 34 16.58 -27.71 -3.09
C PHE A 34 16.08 -28.30 -4.41
N ASN A 35 14.93 -27.87 -4.91
CA ASN A 35 14.39 -28.27 -6.21
C ASN A 35 15.32 -27.94 -7.38
N VAL A 36 16.12 -26.90 -7.29
CA VAL A 36 17.18 -26.60 -8.26
C VAL A 36 18.42 -27.45 -8.00
N SER A 37 18.89 -27.45 -6.74
CA SER A 37 20.16 -28.09 -6.35
C SER A 37 20.18 -29.62 -6.53
N ARG A 38 19.03 -30.30 -6.39
CA ARG A 38 18.92 -31.76 -6.60
C ARG A 38 19.25 -32.19 -7.99
N HIS A 39 19.08 -31.34 -8.99
CA HIS A 39 19.39 -31.62 -10.38
C HIS A 39 20.82 -31.24 -10.78
N LEU A 40 21.50 -30.44 -9.95
CA LEU A 40 22.74 -29.77 -10.29
C LEU A 40 23.84 -30.75 -10.68
N GLU A 41 24.06 -31.82 -9.89
CA GLU A 41 25.09 -32.81 -10.17
C GLU A 41 24.82 -33.57 -11.46
N PHE A 42 23.57 -33.93 -11.72
CA PHE A 42 23.17 -34.58 -12.96
C PHE A 42 23.42 -33.70 -14.18
N GLU A 43 23.00 -32.45 -14.13
CA GLU A 43 23.16 -31.50 -15.24
C GLU A 43 24.64 -31.16 -15.49
N LEU A 44 25.43 -31.02 -14.45
CA LEU A 44 26.87 -30.76 -14.59
C LEU A 44 27.62 -31.97 -15.17
N ALA A 45 27.13 -33.20 -14.89
CA ALA A 45 27.69 -34.44 -15.47
C ALA A 45 27.19 -34.70 -16.89
N ALA A 46 25.98 -34.37 -17.24
CA ALA A 46 25.33 -34.67 -18.53
C ALA A 46 26.02 -34.00 -19.73
N LYS A 47 26.45 -32.73 -19.57
CA LYS A 47 27.20 -31.93 -20.57
C LYS A 47 26.60 -31.87 -22.00
N ASP A 48 25.32 -32.13 -22.12
CA ASP A 48 24.57 -32.15 -23.38
C ASP A 48 23.75 -30.89 -23.61
N TRP A 49 23.82 -29.93 -22.69
CA TRP A 49 23.15 -28.62 -22.79
C TRP A 49 24.07 -27.56 -23.45
N THR A 50 23.49 -26.67 -24.23
CA THR A 50 24.15 -25.47 -24.75
C THR A 50 24.03 -24.31 -23.76
N VAL A 51 22.90 -24.24 -23.07
CA VAL A 51 22.62 -23.20 -22.04
C VAL A 51 21.97 -23.90 -20.85
N LEU A 52 22.53 -23.70 -19.66
CA LEU A 52 21.97 -24.12 -18.39
C LEU A 52 21.57 -22.88 -17.59
N VAL A 53 20.28 -22.75 -17.26
CA VAL A 53 19.73 -21.66 -16.46
C VAL A 53 19.30 -22.21 -15.12
N LEU A 54 19.88 -21.68 -14.04
CA LEU A 54 19.61 -22.04 -12.65
C LEU A 54 19.09 -20.76 -11.94
N HIS A 55 17.82 -20.74 -11.56
CA HIS A 55 17.20 -19.60 -10.91
C HIS A 55 16.86 -19.94 -9.47
N TYR A 56 17.69 -19.48 -8.55
CA TYR A 56 17.54 -19.63 -7.10
C TYR A 56 16.72 -18.48 -6.54
N LEU A 57 15.72 -18.79 -5.73
CA LEU A 57 14.78 -17.81 -5.15
C LEU A 57 14.93 -17.66 -3.63
N GLY A 58 15.60 -18.62 -2.98
CA GLY A 58 15.65 -18.68 -1.53
C GLY A 58 16.34 -17.49 -0.86
N LEU A 59 17.28 -16.82 -1.56
CA LEU A 59 17.93 -15.62 -1.04
C LEU A 59 16.95 -14.46 -0.92
N ASP A 60 16.12 -14.25 -1.94
CA ASP A 60 15.05 -13.27 -1.95
C ASP A 60 13.98 -13.59 -0.89
N HIS A 61 13.54 -14.83 -0.82
CA HIS A 61 12.57 -15.28 0.19
C HIS A 61 13.04 -15.07 1.63
N VAL A 62 14.31 -15.37 1.91
CA VAL A 62 14.92 -15.10 3.23
C VAL A 62 14.95 -13.60 3.52
N GLY A 63 15.23 -12.79 2.51
CA GLY A 63 15.18 -11.34 2.63
C GLY A 63 13.81 -10.86 3.07
N HIS A 64 12.75 -11.27 2.40
CA HIS A 64 11.37 -10.90 2.73
C HIS A 64 10.93 -11.32 4.14
N ILE A 65 11.44 -12.45 4.65
CA ILE A 65 11.07 -12.95 5.99
C ILE A 65 11.85 -12.26 7.10
N GLY A 66 13.17 -12.12 6.94
CA GLY A 66 14.05 -11.73 8.03
C GLY A 66 14.86 -10.46 7.79
N GLY A 67 14.78 -9.87 6.62
CA GLY A 67 15.58 -8.73 6.20
C GLY A 67 17.06 -9.06 5.99
N ARG A 68 17.80 -8.05 5.54
CA ARG A 68 19.22 -8.15 5.17
C ARG A 68 20.15 -8.66 6.29
N ARG A 69 19.85 -8.35 7.55
CA ARG A 69 20.70 -8.69 8.71
C ARG A 69 20.33 -9.99 9.40
N SER A 70 19.43 -10.75 8.85
CA SER A 70 19.00 -12.01 9.45
C SER A 70 20.14 -13.06 9.44
N VAL A 71 20.16 -13.93 10.45
CA VAL A 71 21.08 -15.05 10.50
C VAL A 71 20.87 -16.00 9.31
N LEU A 72 19.62 -16.14 8.87
CA LEU A 72 19.24 -16.95 7.70
C LEU A 72 19.87 -16.40 6.42
N MET A 73 19.96 -15.07 6.26
CA MET A 73 20.58 -14.43 5.11
C MET A 73 22.04 -14.87 4.95
N THR A 74 22.82 -14.85 6.04
CA THR A 74 24.22 -15.27 6.01
C THR A 74 24.37 -16.77 5.64
N GLN A 75 23.46 -17.60 6.12
CA GLN A 75 23.46 -19.04 5.78
C GLN A 75 23.11 -19.25 4.31
N LYS A 76 22.09 -18.58 3.80
CA LYS A 76 21.66 -18.67 2.40
C LYS A 76 22.70 -18.14 1.42
N MET A 77 23.40 -17.05 1.76
CA MET A 77 24.52 -16.55 0.96
C MET A 77 25.68 -17.58 0.86
N LYS A 78 26.00 -18.29 1.95
CA LYS A 78 27.00 -19.36 1.90
C LYS A 78 26.55 -20.53 1.02
N GLU A 79 25.26 -20.88 1.05
CA GLU A 79 24.68 -21.90 0.19
C GLU A 79 24.82 -21.49 -1.30
N MET A 80 24.51 -20.25 -1.65
CA MET A 80 24.69 -19.73 -3.00
C MET A 80 26.17 -19.71 -3.42
N ASP A 81 27.09 -19.32 -2.56
CA ASP A 81 28.52 -19.38 -2.82
C ASP A 81 29.00 -20.82 -3.10
N ASP A 82 28.50 -21.80 -2.35
CA ASP A 82 28.80 -23.21 -2.58
C ASP A 82 28.26 -23.73 -3.91
N VAL A 83 27.08 -23.31 -4.33
CA VAL A 83 26.52 -23.62 -5.66
C VAL A 83 27.42 -23.07 -6.76
N ILE A 84 27.75 -21.78 -6.68
CA ILE A 84 28.65 -21.14 -7.67
C ILE A 84 30.00 -21.85 -7.71
N ARG A 85 30.57 -22.20 -6.56
CA ARG A 85 31.84 -22.92 -6.46
C ARG A 85 31.78 -24.28 -7.15
N ARG A 86 30.68 -25.05 -6.94
CA ARG A 86 30.48 -26.35 -7.59
C ARG A 86 30.35 -26.22 -9.10
N VAL A 87 29.57 -25.26 -9.59
CA VAL A 87 29.41 -24.98 -11.03
C VAL A 87 30.75 -24.58 -11.65
N HIS A 88 31.47 -23.68 -11.00
CA HIS A 88 32.78 -23.22 -11.45
C HIS A 88 33.81 -24.38 -11.46
N ALA A 89 33.88 -25.19 -10.40
CA ALA A 89 34.77 -26.34 -10.34
C ALA A 89 34.47 -27.36 -11.43
N ALA A 90 33.22 -27.65 -11.74
CA ALA A 90 32.81 -28.54 -12.82
C ALA A 90 33.23 -27.99 -14.19
N SER A 91 33.13 -26.69 -14.40
CA SER A 91 33.58 -26.05 -15.63
C SER A 91 35.10 -26.06 -15.84
N LEU A 92 35.88 -26.11 -14.76
CA LEU A 92 37.36 -26.19 -14.80
C LEU A 92 37.88 -27.61 -15.09
N GLN A 93 37.20 -28.68 -14.64
CA GLN A 93 37.68 -30.06 -14.73
C GLN A 93 37.76 -30.58 -16.16
N ASP A 94 37.08 -29.97 -17.11
CA ASP A 94 36.85 -30.56 -18.44
C ASP A 94 37.62 -29.95 -19.60
N ASN A 95 38.60 -29.08 -19.35
CA ASN A 95 39.23 -28.27 -20.42
C ASN A 95 38.19 -27.62 -21.37
N LEU A 96 37.05 -27.22 -20.83
CA LEU A 96 36.00 -26.55 -21.57
C LEU A 96 36.45 -25.09 -21.81
N GLU A 97 37.38 -24.94 -22.75
CA GLU A 97 37.96 -23.64 -23.18
C GLU A 97 36.89 -22.62 -23.67
N ARG A 98 35.60 -23.02 -23.67
CA ARG A 98 34.50 -22.23 -24.20
C ARG A 98 33.30 -22.11 -23.28
N THR A 99 33.42 -22.40 -21.99
CA THR A 99 32.30 -22.27 -21.04
C THR A 99 32.34 -20.89 -20.40
N LEU A 100 31.22 -20.16 -20.44
CA LEU A 100 31.01 -18.91 -19.75
C LEU A 100 30.03 -19.15 -18.62
N LEU A 101 30.46 -18.86 -17.39
CA LEU A 101 29.57 -18.78 -16.21
C LEU A 101 29.17 -17.33 -15.99
N VAL A 102 27.88 -17.07 -16.00
CA VAL A 102 27.29 -15.75 -15.72
C VAL A 102 26.47 -15.87 -14.44
N VAL A 103 26.83 -15.08 -13.43
CA VAL A 103 26.09 -14.99 -12.17
C VAL A 103 25.47 -13.61 -12.11
N VAL A 104 24.15 -13.55 -12.02
CA VAL A 104 23.39 -12.29 -12.01
C VAL A 104 22.34 -12.29 -10.92
N SER A 105 22.08 -11.13 -10.38
CA SER A 105 20.90 -10.84 -9.56
C SER A 105 19.97 -9.91 -10.34
N ASP A 106 18.67 -10.18 -10.29
CA ASP A 106 17.66 -9.37 -10.97
C ASP A 106 17.44 -8.01 -10.31
N HIS A 107 17.61 -7.92 -8.99
CA HIS A 107 17.52 -6.68 -8.21
C HIS A 107 18.30 -6.81 -6.89
N GLY A 108 18.41 -5.70 -6.19
CA GLY A 108 18.85 -5.63 -4.80
C GLY A 108 17.69 -5.62 -3.82
N MET A 109 17.95 -5.26 -2.55
CA MET A 109 16.95 -5.35 -1.49
C MET A 109 17.24 -4.34 -0.37
N THR A 110 16.18 -3.75 0.18
CA THR A 110 16.28 -2.85 1.34
C THR A 110 16.72 -3.59 2.61
N GLU A 111 17.11 -2.85 3.65
CA GLU A 111 17.41 -3.41 4.97
C GLU A 111 16.24 -4.26 5.54
N GLY A 112 14.99 -3.86 5.26
CA GLY A 112 13.77 -4.57 5.68
C GLY A 112 13.41 -5.79 4.85
N GLY A 113 14.16 -6.09 3.78
CA GLY A 113 13.92 -7.23 2.92
C GLY A 113 12.84 -7.01 1.86
N ASN A 114 12.60 -5.79 1.46
CA ASN A 114 11.67 -5.45 0.39
C ASN A 114 12.40 -4.92 -0.84
N HIS A 115 11.76 -5.01 -1.99
CA HIS A 115 12.23 -4.50 -3.27
C HIS A 115 11.07 -3.99 -4.13
N GLY A 116 11.37 -3.46 -5.33
CA GLY A 116 10.38 -2.90 -6.26
C GLY A 116 10.28 -1.38 -6.20
N GLY A 117 11.07 -0.72 -5.34
CA GLY A 117 11.26 0.72 -5.32
C GLY A 117 12.43 1.15 -6.20
N SER A 118 12.93 2.36 -5.94
CA SER A 118 13.99 3.00 -6.71
C SER A 118 15.20 3.40 -5.85
N SER A 119 15.27 2.90 -4.62
CA SER A 119 16.45 3.13 -3.80
C SER A 119 17.67 2.42 -4.40
N TYR A 120 18.86 2.94 -4.10
CA TYR A 120 20.11 2.34 -4.59
C TYR A 120 20.21 0.87 -4.15
N GLU A 121 19.81 0.56 -2.92
CA GLU A 121 19.85 -0.80 -2.36
C GLU A 121 18.92 -1.76 -3.10
N GLU A 122 17.87 -1.27 -3.75
CA GLU A 122 16.92 -2.09 -4.51
C GLU A 122 17.31 -2.24 -5.97
N THR A 123 17.96 -1.24 -6.56
CA THR A 123 18.31 -1.19 -7.98
C THR A 123 19.73 -1.65 -8.27
N ASP A 124 20.64 -1.58 -7.28
CA ASP A 124 22.00 -2.11 -7.42
C ASP A 124 22.02 -3.62 -7.29
N SER A 125 22.57 -4.31 -8.29
CA SER A 125 22.56 -5.76 -8.36
C SER A 125 23.86 -6.29 -8.96
N LEU A 126 24.13 -7.59 -8.77
CA LEU A 126 25.35 -8.24 -9.21
C LEU A 126 25.24 -8.71 -10.67
N ALA A 127 26.28 -8.45 -11.46
CA ALA A 127 26.53 -9.15 -12.74
C ALA A 127 28.01 -9.56 -12.79
N LEU A 128 28.27 -10.87 -12.72
CA LEU A 128 29.60 -11.45 -12.75
C LEU A 128 29.75 -12.39 -13.95
N PHE A 129 30.79 -12.18 -14.77
CA PHE A 129 31.11 -13.01 -15.93
C PHE A 129 32.44 -13.71 -15.68
N ILE A 130 32.43 -15.04 -15.67
CA ILE A 130 33.59 -15.88 -15.43
C ILE A 130 33.83 -16.76 -16.67
N GLY A 131 34.93 -16.51 -17.36
CA GLY A 131 35.33 -17.25 -18.57
C GLY A 131 36.73 -17.79 -18.49
N HIS A 132 37.02 -18.81 -19.29
CA HIS A 132 38.25 -19.60 -19.17
C HIS A 132 39.48 -19.04 -19.91
N SER A 133 39.37 -17.95 -20.64
CA SER A 133 40.46 -17.57 -21.54
C SER A 133 40.82 -16.07 -21.48
N VAL A 134 41.07 -15.58 -20.28
CA VAL A 134 41.60 -14.20 -20.17
C VAL A 134 42.90 -14.20 -19.37
N ASP A 135 44.00 -14.08 -20.10
CA ASP A 135 45.36 -13.92 -19.55
C ASP A 135 45.61 -12.62 -18.77
N ARG A 136 44.59 -11.93 -18.34
CA ARG A 136 44.70 -10.69 -17.56
C ARG A 136 43.66 -10.58 -16.48
N PRO A 137 43.98 -10.76 -15.22
CA PRO A 137 43.17 -10.32 -14.10
C PRO A 137 43.33 -8.82 -13.91
N HIS A 138 42.62 -8.01 -14.63
CA HIS A 138 42.44 -6.60 -14.31
C HIS A 138 40.99 -6.34 -13.96
N CYS A 139 40.51 -6.97 -12.88
CA CYS A 139 39.50 -6.36 -12.06
C CYS A 139 40.21 -5.30 -11.20
N SER A 140 40.29 -4.07 -11.68
CA SER A 140 40.55 -2.96 -10.78
C SER A 140 39.35 -2.84 -9.84
N PRO A 141 39.51 -2.91 -8.53
CA PRO A 141 38.40 -2.71 -7.57
C PRO A 141 37.82 -1.27 -7.64
N TYR A 142 38.37 -0.41 -8.46
CA TYR A 142 37.99 1.00 -8.61
C TYR A 142 37.29 1.32 -9.95
N ASP A 143 37.20 0.39 -10.90
CA ASP A 143 36.41 0.54 -12.13
C ASP A 143 35.01 -0.02 -11.89
N GLN A 144 34.22 0.67 -11.09
CA GLN A 144 32.77 0.43 -11.00
C GLN A 144 32.10 1.04 -12.23
N ASN A 145 32.17 0.34 -13.36
CA ASN A 145 31.35 0.69 -14.51
C ASN A 145 29.95 0.18 -14.28
N GLU A 146 29.00 1.07 -14.14
CA GLU A 146 27.58 0.72 -14.04
C GLU A 146 27.09 0.20 -15.40
N ALA A 147 26.57 -1.03 -15.41
CA ALA A 147 25.90 -1.63 -16.54
C ALA A 147 24.39 -1.61 -16.30
N LEU A 148 23.59 -1.36 -17.32
CA LEU A 148 22.13 -1.46 -17.22
C LEU A 148 21.69 -2.90 -17.53
N GLN A 149 20.62 -3.38 -16.88
CA GLN A 149 20.06 -4.70 -17.15
C GLN A 149 19.76 -4.93 -18.65
N VAL A 150 19.29 -3.91 -19.35
CA VAL A 150 19.01 -3.96 -20.79
C VAL A 150 20.26 -4.25 -21.64
N ASP A 151 21.45 -4.00 -21.11
CA ASP A 151 22.74 -4.20 -21.77
C ASP A 151 23.16 -5.68 -21.78
N LEU A 152 22.57 -6.52 -20.91
CA LEU A 152 22.86 -7.96 -20.85
C LEU A 152 22.38 -8.69 -22.11
N ALA A 153 21.20 -8.38 -22.60
CA ALA A 153 20.63 -9.09 -23.75
C ALA A 153 21.45 -8.95 -25.04
N PRO A 154 21.86 -7.76 -25.50
CA PRO A 154 22.71 -7.63 -26.69
C PRO A 154 24.11 -8.24 -26.48
N THR A 155 24.62 -8.15 -25.24
CA THR A 155 25.93 -8.67 -24.88
C THR A 155 25.94 -10.20 -24.91
N LEU A 156 24.92 -10.86 -24.32
CA LEU A 156 24.78 -12.31 -24.38
C LEU A 156 24.54 -12.79 -25.84
N ALA A 157 23.71 -12.05 -26.62
CA ALA A 157 23.50 -12.38 -28.02
C ALA A 157 24.83 -12.39 -28.80
N LEU A 158 25.70 -11.42 -28.56
CA LEU A 158 27.04 -11.39 -29.15
C LEU A 158 27.88 -12.61 -28.72
N LEU A 159 27.94 -12.93 -27.44
CA LEU A 159 28.71 -14.02 -26.89
C LEU A 159 28.24 -15.39 -27.42
N PHE A 160 26.93 -15.54 -27.62
CA PHE A 160 26.34 -16.73 -28.25
C PHE A 160 26.45 -16.77 -29.79
N GLY A 161 26.89 -15.69 -30.42
CA GLY A 161 26.91 -15.56 -31.87
C GLY A 161 25.53 -15.57 -32.53
N VAL A 162 24.51 -15.11 -31.83
CA VAL A 162 23.14 -14.99 -32.33
C VAL A 162 22.76 -13.51 -32.58
N PRO A 163 21.75 -13.25 -33.43
CA PRO A 163 21.31 -11.88 -33.66
C PRO A 163 20.79 -11.20 -32.37
N ILE A 164 21.13 -9.93 -32.23
CA ILE A 164 20.58 -9.11 -31.13
C ILE A 164 19.03 -9.06 -31.25
N PRO A 165 18.29 -9.23 -30.15
CA PRO A 165 16.84 -9.18 -30.17
C PRO A 165 16.33 -7.87 -30.77
N LYS A 166 15.34 -7.96 -31.68
CA LYS A 166 14.85 -6.85 -32.52
C LYS A 166 14.50 -5.59 -31.73
N ASN A 167 13.84 -5.74 -30.61
CA ASN A 167 13.32 -4.63 -29.80
C ASN A 167 14.23 -4.27 -28.62
N ASN A 168 15.43 -4.81 -28.55
CA ASN A 168 16.37 -4.48 -27.49
C ASN A 168 16.90 -3.06 -27.67
N ILE A 169 16.94 -2.30 -26.58
CA ILE A 169 17.47 -0.94 -26.53
C ILE A 169 18.81 -0.84 -25.81
N GLY A 170 19.35 -1.98 -25.35
CA GLY A 170 20.61 -2.02 -24.61
C GLY A 170 21.84 -1.88 -25.49
N VAL A 171 22.96 -1.60 -24.83
CA VAL A 171 24.26 -1.37 -25.43
C VAL A 171 25.23 -2.46 -24.96
N LEU A 172 26.08 -2.93 -25.87
CA LEU A 172 27.10 -3.95 -25.56
C LEU A 172 28.00 -3.50 -24.38
N LEU A 173 28.26 -4.40 -23.44
CA LEU A 173 29.16 -4.14 -22.31
C LEU A 173 30.61 -4.01 -22.82
N ARG A 174 31.22 -2.84 -22.54
CA ARG A 174 32.54 -2.49 -23.06
C ARG A 174 33.65 -3.44 -22.58
N GLU A 175 33.57 -3.86 -21.34
CA GLU A 175 34.53 -4.70 -20.65
C GLU A 175 34.66 -6.06 -21.34
N LEU A 176 33.57 -6.63 -21.80
CA LEU A 176 33.54 -7.93 -22.47
C LEU A 176 34.06 -7.88 -23.91
N LEU A 177 34.06 -6.70 -24.54
CA LEU A 177 34.66 -6.51 -25.86
C LEU A 177 36.18 -6.54 -25.82
N ASN A 178 36.81 -6.38 -24.66
CA ASN A 178 38.29 -6.35 -24.54
C ASN A 178 38.94 -7.68 -24.96
N SER A 179 38.24 -8.79 -24.95
CA SER A 179 38.67 -10.09 -25.41
C SER A 179 38.66 -10.23 -26.94
N LEU A 180 37.97 -9.34 -27.67
CA LEU A 180 37.83 -9.37 -29.12
C LEU A 180 39.00 -8.64 -29.79
N THR A 181 39.33 -9.02 -31.04
CA THR A 181 40.19 -8.24 -31.89
C THR A 181 39.56 -6.88 -32.22
N ASP A 182 40.38 -5.91 -32.55
CA ASP A 182 39.91 -4.54 -32.81
C ASP A 182 38.90 -4.50 -33.98
N ASP A 183 39.08 -5.28 -35.00
CA ASP A 183 38.12 -5.40 -36.12
C ASP A 183 36.78 -6.02 -35.67
N GLN A 184 36.83 -7.05 -34.81
CA GLN A 184 35.67 -7.66 -34.21
C GLN A 184 34.92 -6.69 -33.31
N LYS A 185 35.64 -5.87 -32.49
CA LYS A 185 35.04 -4.81 -31.66
C LYS A 185 34.23 -3.83 -32.50
N LEU A 186 34.88 -3.29 -33.54
CA LEU A 186 34.22 -2.31 -34.40
C LEU A 186 33.02 -2.93 -35.13
N ARG A 187 33.15 -4.16 -35.59
CA ARG A 187 32.06 -4.86 -36.28
C ARG A 187 30.87 -5.13 -35.37
N THR A 188 31.10 -5.51 -34.14
CA THR A 188 30.01 -5.78 -33.17
C THR A 188 29.29 -4.50 -32.76
N LEU A 189 30.03 -3.40 -32.54
CA LEU A 189 29.43 -2.09 -32.26
C LEU A 189 28.63 -1.56 -33.46
N GLU A 190 29.14 -1.77 -34.68
CA GLU A 190 28.42 -1.47 -35.91
C GLU A 190 27.10 -2.24 -35.99
N LEU A 191 27.08 -3.54 -35.68
CA LEU A 191 25.86 -4.35 -35.68
C LEU A 191 24.84 -3.90 -34.64
N ASN A 192 25.27 -3.58 -33.41
CA ASN A 192 24.39 -3.03 -32.40
C ASN A 192 23.84 -1.66 -32.82
N SER A 193 24.68 -0.83 -33.49
CA SER A 193 24.24 0.47 -34.01
C SER A 193 23.19 0.32 -35.10
N TRP A 194 23.35 -0.65 -36.03
CA TRP A 194 22.34 -0.96 -37.03
C TRP A 194 21.02 -1.45 -36.41
N GLN A 195 21.08 -2.27 -35.37
CA GLN A 195 19.87 -2.76 -34.69
C GLN A 195 19.12 -1.60 -34.03
N ILE A 196 19.80 -0.72 -33.26
CA ILE A 196 19.20 0.45 -32.65
C ILE A 196 18.73 1.47 -33.68
N LEU A 197 19.46 1.67 -34.77
CA LEU A 197 19.05 2.53 -35.90
C LEU A 197 17.70 2.14 -36.47
N ARG A 198 17.45 0.84 -36.64
CA ARG A 198 16.13 0.33 -37.09
C ARG A 198 14.99 0.66 -36.14
N LEU A 199 15.26 0.64 -34.82
CA LEU A 199 14.28 1.08 -33.83
C LEU A 199 14.01 2.58 -33.91
N LEU A 200 15.08 3.38 -34.07
CA LEU A 200 14.95 4.83 -34.25
C LEU A 200 14.12 5.15 -35.52
N GLN A 201 14.39 4.50 -36.65
CA GLN A 201 13.63 4.69 -37.89
C GLN A 201 12.15 4.30 -37.75
N ALA A 202 11.82 3.29 -36.93
CA ALA A 202 10.45 2.92 -36.65
C ALA A 202 9.70 3.96 -35.77
N GLN A 203 10.43 4.69 -34.93
CA GLN A 203 9.86 5.72 -34.04
C GLN A 203 9.91 7.13 -34.66
N ILE A 204 10.88 7.38 -35.53
CA ILE A 204 11.08 8.67 -36.20
C ILE A 204 11.07 8.40 -37.73
N PRO A 205 9.90 8.46 -38.39
CA PRO A 205 9.79 8.13 -39.83
C PRO A 205 10.65 9.01 -40.74
N ALA A 206 10.99 10.24 -40.32
CA ALA A 206 11.83 11.16 -41.06
C ALA A 206 13.36 10.87 -40.88
N PHE A 207 13.73 9.92 -40.02
CA PHE A 207 15.15 9.63 -39.79
C PHE A 207 15.74 8.81 -40.94
N CYS A 208 16.37 9.51 -41.88
CA CYS A 208 17.01 8.91 -43.04
C CYS A 208 18.52 8.88 -42.89
N LEU A 209 19.11 7.68 -43.07
CA LEU A 209 20.56 7.48 -42.94
C LEU A 209 21.34 8.26 -44.04
N GLU A 210 20.76 8.39 -45.23
CA GLU A 210 21.40 9.10 -46.35
C GLU A 210 21.58 10.60 -46.04
N ASP A 211 20.64 11.19 -45.32
CA ASP A 211 20.71 12.56 -44.89
C ASP A 211 21.80 12.74 -43.78
N CYS A 212 21.96 11.72 -42.92
CA CYS A 212 23.00 11.73 -41.91
C CYS A 212 24.43 11.64 -42.49
N ILE A 213 24.63 10.89 -43.57
CA ILE A 213 25.94 10.71 -44.21
C ILE A 213 26.28 11.89 -45.14
N ASN A 214 25.27 12.47 -45.81
CA ASN A 214 25.48 13.58 -46.75
C ASN A 214 25.58 14.97 -46.07
N SER A 215 25.21 15.11 -44.81
CA SER A 215 25.24 16.39 -44.10
C SER A 215 26.68 16.89 -43.70
N GLU A 216 27.74 16.15 -44.06
CA GLU A 216 29.12 16.56 -43.77
C GLU A 216 29.61 17.79 -44.58
N HIS A 217 28.83 18.30 -45.54
CA HIS A 217 29.20 19.43 -46.40
C HIS A 217 28.53 20.74 -46.07
N GLY A 218 27.84 20.87 -44.95
CA GLY A 218 27.16 22.10 -44.54
C GLY A 218 27.54 22.58 -43.13
N LEU A 219 28.70 23.20 -43.04
CA LEU A 219 29.03 24.08 -41.92
C LEU A 219 28.20 25.36 -42.08
N GLU A 220 27.02 25.43 -41.45
CA GLU A 220 26.43 26.69 -41.06
C GLU A 220 25.75 26.60 -39.74
N ILE A 221 26.21 27.44 -38.83
CA ILE A 221 25.81 27.63 -37.47
C ILE A 221 24.49 28.41 -37.50
N ASP A 222 23.39 27.69 -37.24
CA ASP A 222 22.16 28.34 -36.85
C ASP A 222 21.79 27.94 -35.41
N VAL A 223 21.66 29.02 -34.62
CA VAL A 223 21.36 28.97 -33.19
C VAL A 223 19.87 28.64 -33.01
N HIS A 224 19.50 27.36 -33.19
CA HIS A 224 18.27 26.83 -32.72
C HIS A 224 18.56 25.58 -31.89
N PRO A 225 17.73 25.22 -30.86
CA PRO A 225 17.94 24.02 -30.05
C PRO A 225 18.06 22.82 -30.98
N GLU A 226 19.24 22.16 -30.96
CA GLU A 226 19.56 21.03 -31.82
C GLU A 226 18.44 20.00 -31.74
N SER A 227 17.81 19.71 -32.90
CA SER A 227 16.82 18.63 -32.90
C SER A 227 17.54 17.32 -32.54
N ILE A 228 16.85 16.47 -31.77
CA ILE A 228 17.34 15.15 -31.33
C ILE A 228 17.86 14.35 -32.54
N GLU A 229 17.18 14.47 -33.68
CA GLU A 229 17.53 13.84 -34.94
C GLU A 229 18.92 14.29 -35.45
N LYS A 230 19.21 15.60 -35.41
CA LYS A 230 20.52 16.13 -35.79
C LYS A 230 21.64 15.59 -34.90
N LYS A 231 21.42 15.53 -33.60
CA LYS A 231 22.42 15.02 -32.66
C LYS A 231 22.68 13.52 -32.87
N LEU A 232 21.63 12.73 -33.06
CA LEU A 232 21.76 11.30 -33.39
C LEU A 232 22.51 11.10 -34.71
N CYS A 233 22.18 11.87 -35.74
CA CYS A 233 22.87 11.85 -37.03
C CYS A 233 24.36 12.21 -36.88
N GLN A 234 24.71 13.27 -36.17
CA GLN A 234 26.09 13.66 -35.94
C GLN A 234 26.92 12.59 -35.22
N LEU A 235 26.32 11.95 -34.18
CA LEU A 235 27.03 10.90 -33.46
C LEU A 235 27.24 9.66 -34.35
N LEU A 236 26.21 9.28 -35.13
CA LEU A 236 26.28 8.14 -36.03
C LEU A 236 27.27 8.37 -37.20
N SER A 237 27.24 9.53 -37.84
CA SER A 237 28.16 9.87 -38.93
C SER A 237 29.60 9.90 -38.42
N LYS A 238 29.89 10.47 -37.27
CA LYS A 238 31.21 10.43 -36.62
C LYS A 238 31.67 9.00 -36.36
N ALA A 239 30.80 8.13 -35.89
CA ALA A 239 31.12 6.74 -35.62
C ALA A 239 31.48 5.98 -36.91
N PHE A 240 30.70 6.13 -37.99
CA PHE A 240 30.97 5.51 -39.25
C PHE A 240 32.20 6.08 -39.93
N ALA A 241 32.40 7.42 -39.93
CA ALA A 241 33.57 8.05 -40.54
C ALA A 241 34.87 7.61 -39.86
N SER A 242 34.89 7.62 -38.49
CA SER A 242 36.08 7.12 -37.78
C SER A 242 36.34 5.61 -37.99
N HIS A 243 35.32 4.81 -38.13
CA HIS A 243 35.43 3.38 -38.44
C HIS A 243 35.97 3.19 -39.86
N GLN A 244 35.44 3.91 -40.84
CA GLN A 244 35.93 3.84 -42.24
C GLN A 244 37.38 4.34 -42.32
N TYR A 245 37.74 5.40 -41.59
CA TYR A 245 39.10 5.91 -41.53
C TYR A 245 40.07 4.86 -40.93
N SER A 246 39.68 4.15 -39.90
CA SER A 246 40.51 3.07 -39.32
C SER A 246 40.76 1.95 -40.34
N ARG A 247 39.74 1.55 -41.14
CA ARG A 247 39.90 0.51 -42.18
C ARG A 247 40.83 0.96 -43.33
N LEU A 248 40.77 2.21 -43.73
CA LEU A 248 41.62 2.72 -44.80
C LEU A 248 43.12 2.79 -44.42
N HIS A 249 43.43 2.85 -43.13
CA HIS A 249 44.79 2.98 -42.61
C HIS A 249 45.34 1.69 -42.01
N GLN A 250 44.60 0.56 -42.13
CA GLN A 250 45.10 -0.75 -41.79
C GLN A 250 46.27 -1.12 -42.70
N GLY A 251 47.45 -1.34 -42.10
CA GLY A 251 48.65 -1.78 -42.81
C GLY A 251 49.72 -0.75 -43.04
N PHE A 252 49.59 0.48 -42.59
CA PHE A 252 50.66 1.46 -42.54
C PHE A 252 51.50 1.32 -41.26
N ASP A 253 52.78 1.55 -41.31
CA ASP A 253 53.80 1.28 -40.28
C ASP A 253 53.64 2.07 -38.94
N PHE A 254 52.49 2.64 -38.69
CA PHE A 254 52.21 3.42 -37.51
C PHE A 254 51.13 2.77 -36.60
N LYS A 255 51.49 1.62 -35.98
CA LYS A 255 50.63 0.90 -35.01
C LYS A 255 50.00 1.82 -33.91
N SER A 256 50.72 2.88 -33.50
CA SER A 256 50.20 3.83 -32.49
C SER A 256 49.07 4.75 -33.01
N ALA A 257 49.12 5.09 -34.32
CA ALA A 257 48.06 5.91 -34.93
C ALA A 257 46.77 5.05 -35.19
N GLU A 258 46.94 3.81 -35.65
CA GLU A 258 45.86 2.89 -35.87
C GLU A 258 45.08 2.63 -34.56
N ALA A 259 45.75 2.30 -33.46
CA ALA A 259 45.13 2.09 -32.17
C ALA A 259 44.35 3.33 -31.67
N ARG A 260 44.85 4.54 -31.96
CA ARG A 260 44.18 5.79 -31.62
C ARG A 260 42.85 5.98 -32.40
N TYR A 261 42.87 5.70 -33.71
CA TYR A 261 41.65 5.82 -34.53
C TYR A 261 40.59 4.76 -34.17
N ILE A 262 40.99 3.54 -33.82
CA ILE A 262 40.10 2.52 -33.33
C ILE A 262 39.45 2.96 -32.02
N GLY A 263 40.23 3.49 -31.09
CA GLY A 263 39.70 4.02 -29.84
C GLY A 263 38.65 5.12 -30.06
N ILE A 264 38.94 6.06 -30.99
CA ILE A 264 37.98 7.13 -31.34
C ILE A 264 36.72 6.57 -31.98
N ALA A 265 36.83 5.54 -32.84
CA ALA A 265 35.65 4.89 -33.45
C ALA A 265 34.79 4.16 -32.39
N VAL A 266 35.45 3.46 -31.47
CA VAL A 266 34.76 2.78 -30.35
C VAL A 266 34.00 3.81 -29.50
N ASP A 267 34.65 4.90 -29.10
CA ASP A 267 34.02 5.94 -28.27
C ASP A 267 32.85 6.64 -28.98
N ASN A 268 32.99 6.90 -30.29
CA ASN A 268 31.88 7.48 -31.06
C ASN A 268 30.68 6.53 -31.21
N TYR A 269 30.90 5.22 -31.39
CA TYR A 269 29.85 4.24 -31.40
C TYR A 269 29.14 4.18 -30.05
N TYR A 270 29.86 4.15 -28.93
CA TYR A 270 29.25 4.18 -27.61
C TYR A 270 28.48 5.49 -27.36
N GLY A 271 29.00 6.62 -27.81
CA GLY A 271 28.28 7.89 -27.72
C GLY A 271 26.95 7.88 -28.45
N PHE A 272 26.91 7.31 -29.67
CA PHE A 272 25.65 7.14 -30.40
C PHE A 272 24.71 6.14 -29.68
N LEU A 273 25.21 4.97 -29.33
CA LEU A 273 24.43 3.87 -28.78
C LEU A 273 23.80 4.28 -27.42
N ARG A 274 24.56 4.90 -26.52
CA ARG A 274 24.06 5.36 -25.21
C ARG A 274 23.00 6.43 -25.37
N TYR A 275 23.24 7.45 -26.21
CA TYR A 275 22.26 8.50 -26.43
C TYR A 275 20.97 7.99 -27.09
N ALA A 276 21.11 7.09 -28.05
CA ALA A 276 19.96 6.47 -28.72
C ALA A 276 19.16 5.55 -27.79
N SER A 277 19.86 4.74 -26.96
CA SER A 277 19.27 3.88 -25.95
C SER A 277 18.45 4.68 -24.93
N GLU A 278 19.03 5.75 -24.42
CA GLU A 278 18.36 6.64 -23.46
C GLU A 278 17.11 7.28 -24.08
N TRP A 279 17.23 7.81 -25.30
CA TRP A 279 16.07 8.39 -26.00
C TRP A 279 14.96 7.35 -26.25
N LEU A 280 15.30 6.15 -26.70
CA LEU A 280 14.34 5.06 -26.93
C LEU A 280 13.69 4.63 -25.62
N SER A 281 14.42 4.58 -24.52
CA SER A 281 13.89 4.28 -23.20
C SER A 281 12.83 5.30 -22.77
N HIS A 282 13.13 6.59 -22.93
CA HIS A 282 12.17 7.67 -22.65
C HIS A 282 10.92 7.55 -23.54
N LYS A 283 11.11 7.25 -24.83
CA LYS A 283 10.01 7.13 -25.78
C LYS A 283 9.11 5.90 -25.50
N ALA A 284 9.70 4.79 -25.08
CA ALA A 284 8.96 3.58 -24.73
C ALA A 284 8.06 3.78 -23.50
N THR A 285 8.38 4.75 -22.65
CA THR A 285 7.61 5.09 -21.45
C THR A 285 6.56 6.18 -21.67
N ASP A 286 6.43 6.71 -22.89
CA ASP A 286 5.40 7.70 -23.22
C ASP A 286 3.99 7.13 -23.02
N LYS A 287 3.15 7.89 -22.32
CA LYS A 287 1.79 7.51 -21.99
C LYS A 287 0.79 8.02 -23.03
N PRO A 288 -0.33 7.30 -23.28
CA PRO A 288 -1.33 7.70 -24.25
C PRO A 288 -2.09 8.95 -23.80
N PHE A 289 -1.65 10.11 -24.24
CA PHE A 289 -2.12 11.42 -23.83
C PHE A 289 -3.64 11.61 -23.95
N TYR A 290 -4.21 11.19 -25.08
CA TYR A 290 -5.66 11.35 -25.35
C TYR A 290 -6.51 10.52 -24.38
N LEU A 291 -6.08 9.31 -24.04
CA LEU A 291 -6.78 8.47 -23.07
C LEU A 291 -6.72 9.06 -21.68
N LEU A 292 -5.57 9.61 -21.27
CA LEU A 292 -5.43 10.28 -19.98
C LEU A 292 -6.33 11.51 -19.87
N ILE A 293 -6.40 12.37 -20.92
CA ILE A 293 -7.28 13.53 -20.92
C ILE A 293 -8.75 13.10 -20.83
N SER A 294 -9.18 12.13 -21.62
CA SER A 294 -10.58 11.68 -21.61
C SER A 294 -10.95 11.08 -20.24
N ALA A 295 -10.05 10.33 -19.60
CA ALA A 295 -10.23 9.83 -18.24
C ALA A 295 -10.35 10.96 -17.23
N ILE A 296 -9.49 11.98 -17.28
CA ILE A 296 -9.52 13.14 -16.37
C ILE A 296 -10.86 13.90 -16.53
N LEU A 297 -11.32 14.11 -17.74
CA LEU A 297 -12.61 14.77 -17.99
C LEU A 297 -13.77 13.99 -17.36
N LEU A 298 -13.81 12.66 -17.54
CA LEU A 298 -14.82 11.79 -16.94
C LEU A 298 -14.78 11.81 -15.40
N MET A 299 -13.59 11.75 -14.83
CA MET A 299 -13.37 11.80 -13.38
C MET A 299 -13.79 13.16 -12.81
N THR A 300 -13.46 14.26 -13.49
CA THR A 300 -13.86 15.61 -13.08
C THR A 300 -15.38 15.76 -13.11
N MET A 301 -16.06 15.25 -14.14
CA MET A 301 -17.52 15.22 -14.19
C MET A 301 -18.12 14.42 -13.03
N SER A 302 -17.55 13.28 -12.70
CA SER A 302 -17.95 12.47 -11.55
C SER A 302 -17.79 13.24 -10.22
N CYS A 303 -16.67 13.93 -10.02
CA CYS A 303 -16.46 14.78 -8.85
C CYS A 303 -17.50 15.89 -8.73
N LEU A 304 -17.83 16.56 -9.84
CA LEU A 304 -18.84 17.63 -9.86
C LEU A 304 -20.23 17.07 -9.53
N CYS A 305 -20.60 15.90 -10.05
CA CYS A 305 -21.85 15.24 -9.71
C CYS A 305 -21.93 14.87 -8.22
N LEU A 306 -20.85 14.30 -7.65
CA LEU A 306 -20.77 14.00 -6.22
C LEU A 306 -20.85 15.26 -5.36
N MET A 307 -20.14 16.32 -5.73
CA MET A 307 -20.18 17.61 -5.05
C MET A 307 -21.59 18.22 -5.07
N GLY A 308 -22.28 18.17 -6.21
CA GLY A 308 -23.65 18.61 -6.33
C GLY A 308 -24.62 17.79 -5.46
N THR A 309 -24.41 16.48 -5.35
CA THR A 309 -25.20 15.59 -4.48
C THR A 309 -24.98 15.92 -3.02
N VAL A 310 -23.73 16.04 -2.58
CA VAL A 310 -23.37 16.44 -1.22
C VAL A 310 -23.95 17.81 -0.84
N SER A 311 -23.84 18.78 -1.75
CA SER A 311 -24.40 20.13 -1.55
C SER A 311 -25.93 20.12 -1.37
N ARG A 312 -26.66 19.30 -2.16
CA ARG A 312 -28.11 19.14 -2.00
C ARG A 312 -28.47 18.55 -0.63
N VAL A 313 -27.71 17.58 -0.15
CA VAL A 313 -27.93 17.00 1.18
C VAL A 313 -27.72 18.04 2.29
N PHE A 314 -26.67 18.85 2.20
CA PHE A 314 -26.44 19.93 3.16
C PHE A 314 -27.57 20.97 3.15
N ASN A 315 -28.04 21.39 1.98
CA ASN A 315 -29.12 22.36 1.83
C ASN A 315 -30.47 21.78 2.34
N GLY A 316 -30.73 20.50 2.08
CA GLY A 316 -31.93 19.82 2.57
C GLY A 316 -31.98 19.69 4.09
N GLN A 317 -30.85 19.43 4.74
CA GLN A 317 -30.74 19.40 6.19
C GLN A 317 -30.95 20.79 6.82
N SER A 318 -30.47 21.82 6.15
CA SER A 318 -30.66 23.22 6.59
C SER A 318 -32.13 23.66 6.56
N LEU A 319 -32.90 23.25 5.55
CA LEU A 319 -34.34 23.56 5.42
C LEU A 319 -35.20 22.87 6.49
N SER A 320 -34.87 21.61 6.86
CA SER A 320 -35.63 20.88 7.89
C SER A 320 -35.41 21.40 9.30
N GLN A 321 -34.32 22.13 9.56
CA GLN A 321 -34.09 22.83 10.84
C GLN A 321 -34.70 24.22 10.88
N ALA A 322 -35.03 24.84 9.75
CA ALA A 322 -35.54 26.19 9.64
C ALA A 322 -37.03 26.30 10.04
N ASP A 323 -37.82 25.21 10.04
CA ASP A 323 -39.21 25.22 10.45
C ASP A 323 -39.42 25.45 11.97
N HIS A 324 -38.38 25.52 12.79
CA HIS A 324 -38.45 25.73 14.24
C HIS A 324 -37.90 27.07 14.73
N HIS A 325 -37.16 27.86 13.93
CA HIS A 325 -36.71 29.20 14.31
C HIS A 325 -36.59 30.12 13.07
N SER A 326 -37.59 30.94 12.87
CA SER A 326 -37.50 32.07 11.94
C SER A 326 -36.66 33.17 12.60
N GLU A 327 -35.67 33.63 11.91
CA GLU A 327 -34.78 34.77 12.08
C GLU A 327 -33.33 34.38 12.31
N SER A 328 -32.57 34.40 11.28
CA SER A 328 -31.16 34.80 11.13
C SER A 328 -30.41 34.06 10.01
N TYR A 329 -30.77 34.34 8.78
CA TYR A 329 -30.10 33.75 7.60
C TYR A 329 -28.78 34.42 7.18
N LEU A 330 -28.28 35.45 7.89
CA LEU A 330 -27.18 36.29 7.39
C LEU A 330 -25.84 36.19 8.15
N ASN A 331 -25.73 35.36 9.22
CA ASN A 331 -24.49 35.22 9.97
C ASN A 331 -24.10 33.79 10.28
N GLN A 332 -23.93 32.96 9.24
CA GLN A 332 -23.31 31.64 9.42
C GLN A 332 -21.78 31.82 9.52
N HIS A 333 -21.26 32.07 10.71
CA HIS A 333 -19.84 32.11 10.96
C HIS A 333 -19.23 30.70 10.80
N TRP A 334 -18.23 30.57 9.92
CA TRP A 334 -17.44 29.36 9.79
C TRP A 334 -16.66 29.12 11.08
N HIS A 335 -16.72 27.88 11.56
CA HIS A 335 -15.92 27.46 12.70
C HIS A 335 -14.48 27.16 12.30
N LEU A 336 -13.54 27.27 13.23
CA LEU A 336 -12.11 27.05 12.99
C LEU A 336 -11.79 25.65 12.42
N ASP A 337 -12.46 24.61 12.92
CA ASP A 337 -12.32 23.24 12.41
C ASP A 337 -12.75 23.09 10.96
N GLU A 338 -13.83 23.75 10.56
CA GLU A 338 -14.33 23.74 9.17
C GLU A 338 -13.33 24.40 8.21
N VAL A 339 -12.86 25.60 8.57
CA VAL A 339 -11.87 26.34 7.79
C VAL A 339 -10.57 25.53 7.69
N PHE A 340 -10.13 24.97 8.81
CA PHE A 340 -8.91 24.16 8.84
C PHE A 340 -9.00 22.93 7.91
N ILE A 341 -10.10 22.19 7.93
CA ILE A 341 -10.30 21.02 7.08
C ILE A 341 -10.27 21.41 5.60
N LEU A 342 -11.04 22.43 5.20
CA LEU A 342 -11.10 22.84 3.79
C LEU A 342 -9.74 23.33 3.29
N THR A 343 -9.06 24.16 4.09
CA THR A 343 -7.72 24.65 3.75
C THR A 343 -6.70 23.50 3.73
N GLY A 344 -6.79 22.57 4.68
CA GLY A 344 -5.90 21.41 4.76
C GLY A 344 -6.04 20.49 3.54
N ILE A 345 -7.25 20.17 3.12
CA ILE A 345 -7.51 19.37 1.91
C ILE A 345 -7.00 20.10 0.66
N PHE A 346 -7.24 21.40 0.56
CA PHE A 346 -6.78 22.20 -0.57
C PHE A 346 -5.24 22.21 -0.67
N LEU A 347 -4.55 22.44 0.44
CA LEU A 347 -3.08 22.41 0.50
C LEU A 347 -2.53 21.03 0.25
N TYR A 348 -3.20 19.97 0.74
CA TYR A 348 -2.84 18.60 0.45
C TYR A 348 -2.90 18.31 -1.06
N VAL A 349 -3.95 18.72 -1.76
CA VAL A 349 -4.07 18.54 -3.20
C VAL A 349 -2.94 19.24 -3.95
N ILE A 350 -2.55 20.45 -3.55
CA ILE A 350 -1.42 21.17 -4.16
C ILE A 350 -0.11 20.43 -3.89
N SER A 351 0.08 19.90 -2.68
CA SER A 351 1.33 19.20 -2.29
C SER A 351 1.58 17.92 -3.09
N LEU A 352 0.55 17.31 -3.69
CA LEU A 352 0.69 16.12 -4.54
C LEU A 352 1.55 16.38 -5.80
N GLY A 353 1.73 17.63 -6.20
CA GLY A 353 2.61 18.02 -7.31
C GLY A 353 4.11 18.06 -6.96
N SER A 354 4.49 17.76 -5.72
CA SER A 354 5.89 17.78 -5.27
C SER A 354 6.34 16.38 -4.85
N SER A 355 7.45 15.89 -5.42
CA SER A 355 8.02 14.58 -5.09
C SER A 355 8.33 14.44 -3.60
N SER A 356 8.96 15.45 -2.99
CA SER A 356 9.31 15.43 -1.56
C SER A 356 8.08 15.31 -0.64
N PHE A 357 6.97 15.99 -0.97
CA PHE A 357 5.74 15.85 -0.19
C PHE A 357 5.06 14.50 -0.39
N VAL A 358 5.19 13.89 -1.56
CA VAL A 358 4.66 12.55 -1.82
C VAL A 358 5.48 11.49 -1.07
N GLU A 359 6.79 11.62 -1.03
CA GLU A 359 7.69 10.71 -0.29
C GLU A 359 7.49 10.82 1.23
N GLU A 360 7.24 12.03 1.73
CA GLU A 360 7.08 12.31 3.17
C GLU A 360 5.62 12.59 3.56
N GLU A 361 4.65 12.08 2.83
CA GLU A 361 3.21 12.30 3.02
C GLU A 361 2.71 11.95 4.44
N GLN A 362 3.38 11.03 5.11
CA GLN A 362 3.11 10.66 6.50
C GLN A 362 3.12 11.87 7.45
N TYR A 363 4.01 12.84 7.25
CA TYR A 363 4.07 14.04 8.07
C TYR A 363 2.86 14.95 7.84
N THR A 364 2.41 15.05 6.60
CA THR A 364 1.20 15.81 6.23
C THR A 364 -0.02 15.26 6.95
N TRP A 365 -0.26 13.94 6.88
CA TRP A 365 -1.41 13.33 7.53
C TRP A 365 -1.33 13.39 9.06
N ASN A 366 -0.15 13.19 9.63
CA ASN A 366 0.05 13.36 11.08
C ASN A 366 -0.19 14.82 11.52
N PHE A 367 0.26 15.80 10.74
CA PHE A 367 0.02 17.22 11.00
C PHE A 367 -1.47 17.56 10.95
N LEU A 368 -2.17 17.19 9.88
CA LEU A 368 -3.59 17.45 9.69
C LEU A 368 -4.42 16.83 10.81
N THR A 369 -4.15 15.56 11.14
CA THR A 369 -4.87 14.84 12.19
C THR A 369 -4.61 15.45 13.57
N SER A 370 -3.35 15.65 13.93
CA SER A 370 -2.98 16.19 15.25
C SER A 370 -3.53 17.60 15.47
N THR A 371 -3.44 18.47 14.45
CA THR A 371 -3.95 19.84 14.53
C THR A 371 -5.47 19.87 14.67
N LEU A 372 -6.19 19.03 13.90
CA LEU A 372 -7.64 18.94 13.99
C LEU A 372 -8.09 18.51 15.41
N TYR A 373 -7.44 17.48 15.98
CA TYR A 373 -7.75 17.05 17.34
C TYR A 373 -7.30 18.04 18.44
N LEU A 374 -6.26 18.86 18.19
CA LEU A 374 -5.95 20.01 19.05
C LEU A 374 -7.05 21.08 19.00
N ILE A 375 -7.62 21.34 17.83
CA ILE A 375 -8.78 22.25 17.71
C ILE A 375 -9.98 21.68 18.49
N PHE A 376 -10.22 20.37 18.42
CA PHE A 376 -11.25 19.70 19.22
C PHE A 376 -10.99 19.83 20.73
N LEU A 377 -9.74 19.68 21.15
CA LEU A 377 -9.34 19.88 22.54
C LEU A 377 -9.65 21.31 23.01
N ILE A 378 -9.26 22.31 22.23
CA ILE A 378 -9.52 23.73 22.55
C ILE A 378 -11.03 23.98 22.65
N LYS A 379 -11.83 23.51 21.72
CA LYS A 379 -13.29 23.63 21.75
C LYS A 379 -13.90 22.95 22.97
N THR A 380 -13.43 21.76 23.32
CA THR A 380 -13.89 21.02 24.49
C THR A 380 -13.60 21.80 25.77
N VAL A 381 -12.38 22.30 25.93
CA VAL A 381 -12.00 23.13 27.09
C VAL A 381 -12.82 24.41 27.15
N GLN A 382 -13.03 25.07 26.02
CA GLN A 382 -13.88 26.28 25.98
C GLN A 382 -15.34 26.00 26.37
N SER A 383 -15.89 24.85 25.93
CA SER A 383 -17.23 24.40 26.32
C SER A 383 -17.32 24.13 27.83
N MET A 384 -16.31 23.47 28.40
CA MET A 384 -16.22 23.23 29.85
C MET A 384 -16.18 24.53 30.66
N LEU A 385 -15.38 25.51 30.25
CA LEU A 385 -15.26 26.79 30.93
C LEU A 385 -16.59 27.61 30.90
N LYS A 386 -17.28 27.57 29.74
CA LYS A 386 -18.60 28.21 29.60
C LYS A 386 -19.66 27.52 30.47
N GLY A 387 -19.68 26.19 30.48
CA GLY A 387 -20.60 25.39 31.30
C GLY A 387 -20.39 25.59 32.82
N SER A 388 -19.14 25.73 33.25
CA SER A 388 -18.82 26.03 34.66
C SER A 388 -19.31 27.41 35.07
N SER A 389 -19.26 28.39 34.17
CA SER A 389 -19.76 29.75 34.46
C SER A 389 -21.30 29.78 34.62
N SER A 390 -22.05 29.04 33.81
CA SER A 390 -23.50 28.96 33.87
C SER A 390 -24.00 28.18 35.10
N THR A 391 -23.30 27.11 35.51
CA THR A 391 -23.64 26.33 36.71
C THR A 391 -23.39 27.12 38.00
N LEU A 392 -22.43 28.05 38.04
CA LEU A 392 -22.24 28.96 39.18
C LEU A 392 -23.38 29.96 39.32
N VAL A 393 -23.96 30.44 38.23
CA VAL A 393 -25.10 31.35 38.19
C VAL A 393 -26.38 30.63 38.65
N HIS A 394 -26.67 29.44 38.18
CA HIS A 394 -27.86 28.64 38.58
C HIS A 394 -27.78 28.07 40.00
N ARG A 395 -26.58 27.85 40.56
CA ARG A 395 -26.41 27.42 41.94
C ARG A 395 -26.71 28.57 42.94
N ALA A 396 -26.71 29.82 42.45
CA ALA A 396 -27.15 30.98 43.24
C ALA A 396 -28.67 31.12 43.29
N GLU A 397 -29.45 30.44 42.44
CA GLU A 397 -30.90 30.52 42.33
C GLU A 397 -31.68 29.36 42.96
N GLY A 398 -31.05 28.47 43.71
CA GLY A 398 -31.69 27.59 44.68
C GLY A 398 -32.71 26.56 44.15
N GLU A 399 -32.49 25.89 43.01
CA GLU A 399 -33.34 24.79 42.60
C GLU A 399 -32.79 23.40 43.03
N SER A 400 -33.65 22.66 43.73
CA SER A 400 -33.39 21.30 44.23
C SER A 400 -33.31 20.27 43.10
N SER A 401 -32.22 19.56 43.04
CA SER A 401 -31.92 18.48 42.13
C SER A 401 -32.84 17.26 42.35
N ASP A 402 -33.66 16.93 41.36
CA ASP A 402 -34.40 15.69 41.24
C ASP A 402 -33.47 14.53 40.80
N GLY A 403 -33.62 13.40 41.44
CA GLY A 403 -32.65 12.29 41.41
C GLY A 403 -32.70 11.39 40.16
N ASN A 404 -32.29 11.84 39.02
CA ASN A 404 -32.04 10.99 37.87
C ASN A 404 -30.54 10.75 37.69
N LYS A 405 -30.15 9.49 37.47
CA LYS A 405 -28.80 8.98 37.21
C LYS A 405 -28.16 9.43 35.86
N GLU A 406 -28.38 10.68 35.48
CA GLU A 406 -27.59 11.30 34.41
C GLU A 406 -26.19 11.60 34.95
N LEU A 407 -25.16 11.31 34.15
CA LEU A 407 -23.77 11.62 34.48
C LEU A 407 -23.69 13.10 34.88
N THR A 408 -23.21 13.39 36.08
CA THR A 408 -23.05 14.80 36.53
C THR A 408 -22.26 15.56 35.46
N PRO A 409 -22.65 16.82 35.14
CA PRO A 409 -22.04 17.63 34.06
C PRO A 409 -20.50 17.59 34.08
N GLY A 410 -19.87 17.71 35.25
CA GLY A 410 -18.43 17.69 35.39
C GLY A 410 -17.77 16.34 35.08
N LYS A 411 -18.46 15.19 35.31
CA LYS A 411 -17.94 13.87 34.88
C LYS A 411 -18.01 13.69 33.37
N ARG A 412 -19.08 14.13 32.71
CA ARG A 412 -19.25 14.10 31.26
C ARG A 412 -18.17 14.90 30.56
N ASP A 413 -17.86 16.07 31.05
CA ASP A 413 -16.81 16.94 30.51
C ASP A 413 -15.43 16.34 30.72
N GLY A 414 -15.17 15.70 31.86
CA GLY A 414 -13.92 14.95 32.09
C GLY A 414 -13.73 13.80 31.09
N TYR A 415 -14.79 13.07 30.77
CA TYR A 415 -14.73 12.02 29.74
C TYR A 415 -14.47 12.57 28.32
N LYS A 416 -15.09 13.69 27.93
CA LYS A 416 -14.80 14.37 26.66
C LYS A 416 -13.33 14.75 26.54
N LEU A 417 -12.78 15.33 27.58
CA LEU A 417 -11.37 15.71 27.62
C LEU A 417 -10.45 14.49 27.52
N CYS A 418 -10.73 13.44 28.26
CA CYS A 418 -9.96 12.20 28.26
C CYS A 418 -9.92 11.54 26.88
N THR A 419 -11.06 11.48 26.18
CA THR A 419 -11.13 10.86 24.84
C THR A 419 -10.26 11.58 23.82
N VAL A 420 -10.27 12.91 23.77
CA VAL A 420 -9.40 13.69 22.86
C VAL A 420 -7.93 13.54 23.23
N LEU A 421 -7.60 13.54 24.54
CA LEU A 421 -6.21 13.33 24.98
C LEU A 421 -5.69 11.95 24.60
N ILE A 422 -6.51 10.89 24.69
CA ILE A 422 -6.12 9.54 24.24
C ILE A 422 -5.77 9.57 22.76
N VAL A 423 -6.58 10.23 21.92
CA VAL A 423 -6.29 10.32 20.47
C VAL A 423 -4.96 11.02 20.20
N LEU A 424 -4.70 12.15 20.87
CA LEU A 424 -3.48 12.93 20.69
C LEU A 424 -2.22 12.18 21.18
N VAL A 425 -2.29 11.57 22.36
CA VAL A 425 -1.17 10.81 22.93
C VAL A 425 -0.87 9.59 22.09
N ALA A 426 -1.90 8.80 21.72
CA ALA A 426 -1.73 7.66 20.84
C ALA A 426 -1.13 8.07 19.49
N GLY A 427 -1.62 9.17 18.89
CA GLY A 427 -1.07 9.71 17.64
C GLY A 427 0.41 10.10 17.76
N ARG A 428 0.81 10.69 18.90
CA ARG A 428 2.23 11.03 19.15
C ARG A 428 3.12 9.80 19.25
N VAL A 429 2.63 8.72 19.87
CA VAL A 429 3.38 7.45 19.99
C VAL A 429 3.47 6.77 18.61
N ILE A 430 2.36 6.67 17.87
CA ILE A 430 2.32 6.08 16.53
C ILE A 430 3.29 6.79 15.59
N ARG A 431 3.34 8.13 15.64
CA ARG A 431 4.28 8.92 14.81
C ARG A 431 5.74 8.60 15.11
N ALA A 432 6.09 8.26 16.36
CA ALA A 432 7.44 7.90 16.74
C ALA A 432 7.78 6.42 16.45
N TRP A 433 6.80 5.63 16.03
CA TRP A 433 6.96 4.19 15.82
C TRP A 433 7.71 3.86 14.54
N HIS A 434 7.26 4.40 13.41
CA HIS A 434 7.92 4.30 12.11
C HIS A 434 8.25 5.70 11.62
N GLN A 435 9.54 5.98 11.48
CA GLN A 435 10.02 7.20 10.85
C GLN A 435 10.49 6.85 9.44
N GLY A 436 9.52 6.79 8.50
CA GLY A 436 9.82 6.59 7.08
C GLY A 436 10.20 7.91 6.38
N GLY A 437 10.75 7.79 5.19
CA GLY A 437 11.21 8.90 4.36
C GLY A 437 12.72 8.84 4.12
N ILE A 438 13.19 9.27 2.95
CA ILE A 438 14.59 9.16 2.51
C ILE A 438 15.53 9.86 3.50
N ASN A 439 15.14 11.04 3.98
CA ASN A 439 15.96 11.83 4.90
C ASN A 439 16.01 11.29 6.33
N TRP A 440 15.13 10.36 6.69
CA TRP A 440 14.92 9.90 8.07
C TRP A 440 15.30 8.42 8.28
N VAL A 441 15.71 7.72 7.24
CA VAL A 441 16.08 6.28 7.28
C VAL A 441 17.12 5.97 8.36
N HIS A 442 18.06 6.88 8.57
CA HIS A 442 19.17 6.68 9.54
C HIS A 442 18.82 7.07 10.98
N PHE A 443 17.67 7.71 11.21
CA PHE A 443 17.28 8.08 12.57
C PHE A 443 16.69 6.87 13.32
N PRO A 444 16.97 6.74 14.62
CA PRO A 444 16.38 5.69 15.44
C PRO A 444 14.88 5.95 15.60
N ASP A 445 14.09 4.90 15.44
CA ASP A 445 12.68 4.89 15.75
C ASP A 445 12.34 3.68 16.64
N ILE A 446 11.11 3.64 17.17
CA ILE A 446 10.69 2.58 18.08
C ILE A 446 10.70 1.23 17.37
N SER A 447 10.32 1.16 16.10
CA SER A 447 10.30 -0.09 15.34
C SER A 447 11.70 -0.68 15.15
N LYS A 448 12.70 0.15 14.87
CA LYS A 448 14.10 -0.28 14.73
C LYS A 448 14.68 -0.76 16.06
N LEU A 449 14.34 -0.08 17.17
CA LEU A 449 14.74 -0.53 18.51
C LEU A 449 14.12 -1.88 18.86
N LEU A 450 12.85 -2.10 18.55
CA LEU A 450 12.16 -3.37 18.77
C LEU A 450 12.64 -4.48 17.83
N ALA A 451 13.04 -4.17 16.61
CA ALA A 451 13.64 -5.15 15.70
C ALA A 451 14.99 -5.69 16.22
N GLN A 452 15.70 -4.92 17.05
CA GLN A 452 16.94 -5.33 17.70
C GLN A 452 16.70 -5.96 19.09
N ALA A 453 15.48 -5.88 19.62
CA ALA A 453 15.12 -6.44 20.92
C ALA A 453 14.95 -7.96 20.85
N ASP A 454 14.96 -8.60 22.03
CA ASP A 454 14.65 -10.02 22.15
C ASP A 454 13.23 -10.32 21.61
N SER A 455 13.10 -11.38 20.82
CA SER A 455 11.83 -11.83 20.26
C SER A 455 10.74 -12.04 21.32
N SER A 456 11.12 -12.38 22.55
CA SER A 456 10.23 -12.54 23.70
C SER A 456 9.49 -11.24 24.06
N ILE A 457 10.15 -10.07 23.92
CA ILE A 457 9.55 -8.77 24.20
C ILE A 457 8.46 -8.47 23.16
N VAL A 458 8.75 -8.70 21.90
CA VAL A 458 7.81 -8.46 20.80
C VAL A 458 6.58 -9.36 20.95
N LYS A 459 6.75 -10.65 21.26
CA LYS A 459 5.65 -11.59 21.51
C LYS A 459 4.82 -11.19 22.73
N PHE A 460 5.45 -10.69 23.77
CA PHE A 460 4.75 -10.17 24.95
C PHE A 460 3.88 -8.97 24.60
N LEU A 461 4.37 -8.04 23.79
CA LEU A 461 3.61 -6.88 23.31
C LEU A 461 2.42 -7.31 22.41
N GLN A 462 2.60 -8.29 21.55
CA GLN A 462 1.52 -8.88 20.77
C GLN A 462 0.45 -9.50 21.68
N THR A 463 0.88 -10.29 22.66
CA THR A 463 -0.01 -10.93 23.65
C THR A 463 -0.87 -9.92 24.39
N ILE A 464 -0.27 -8.83 24.88
CA ILE A 464 -1.01 -7.74 25.54
C ILE A 464 -2.02 -7.12 24.59
N SER A 465 -1.65 -6.91 23.34
CA SER A 465 -2.55 -6.30 22.33
C SER A 465 -3.76 -7.18 22.06
N VAL A 466 -3.59 -8.49 21.89
CA VAL A 466 -4.70 -9.44 21.73
C VAL A 466 -5.62 -9.45 22.95
N LEU A 467 -5.05 -9.53 24.15
CA LEU A 467 -5.84 -9.53 25.41
C LEU A 467 -6.61 -8.22 25.59
N ALA A 468 -6.01 -7.08 25.24
CA ALA A 468 -6.67 -5.78 25.31
C ALA A 468 -7.87 -5.70 24.35
N VAL A 469 -7.74 -6.19 23.11
CA VAL A 469 -8.84 -6.22 22.13
C VAL A 469 -9.97 -7.11 22.63
N VAL A 470 -9.68 -8.32 23.12
CA VAL A 470 -10.68 -9.24 23.67
C VAL A 470 -11.39 -8.65 24.89
N ALA A 471 -10.65 -7.99 25.78
CA ALA A 471 -11.22 -7.34 26.96
C ALA A 471 -12.15 -6.17 26.56
N LEU A 472 -11.71 -5.31 25.64
CA LEU A 472 -12.50 -4.16 25.15
C LEU A 472 -13.81 -4.64 24.45
N TYR A 473 -13.76 -5.73 23.71
CA TYR A 473 -14.96 -6.31 23.12
C TYR A 473 -15.93 -6.81 24.18
N SER A 474 -15.42 -7.53 25.18
CA SER A 474 -16.22 -8.03 26.30
C SER A 474 -16.92 -6.88 27.03
N VAL A 475 -16.21 -5.79 27.32
CA VAL A 475 -16.77 -4.58 27.93
C VAL A 475 -17.85 -3.96 27.03
N SER A 476 -17.59 -3.84 25.73
CA SER A 476 -18.55 -3.29 24.76
C SER A 476 -19.84 -4.08 24.69
N LEU A 477 -19.77 -5.42 24.76
CA LEU A 477 -20.96 -6.28 24.82
C LEU A 477 -21.73 -6.13 26.12
N MET A 478 -21.07 -5.89 27.25
CA MET A 478 -21.73 -5.64 28.53
C MET A 478 -22.53 -4.33 28.55
N LEU A 479 -22.17 -3.35 27.71
CA LEU A 479 -22.93 -2.12 27.53
C LEU A 479 -24.27 -2.37 26.83
N LEU A 480 -24.38 -3.43 26.02
CA LEU A 480 -25.62 -3.89 25.43
C LEU A 480 -26.44 -4.64 26.48
N ARG A 481 -27.48 -4.05 27.03
CA ARG A 481 -28.32 -4.63 28.10
C ARG A 481 -29.14 -5.85 27.64
N ALA A 482 -28.96 -6.35 26.42
CA ALA A 482 -29.70 -7.49 25.90
C ALA A 482 -29.08 -8.82 26.35
N ARG A 483 -29.91 -9.73 26.93
CA ARG A 483 -29.50 -11.09 27.26
C ARG A 483 -29.98 -12.05 26.19
N SER A 484 -29.11 -12.44 25.25
CA SER A 484 -29.43 -13.41 24.18
C SER A 484 -28.35 -14.49 24.14
N LYS A 485 -28.77 -15.74 23.84
CA LYS A 485 -27.82 -16.84 23.60
C LYS A 485 -26.90 -16.56 22.42
N VAL A 486 -27.36 -15.79 21.42
CA VAL A 486 -26.56 -15.37 20.27
C VAL A 486 -25.40 -14.46 20.71
N LEU A 487 -25.65 -13.51 21.61
CA LEU A 487 -24.59 -12.64 22.15
C LEU A 487 -23.50 -13.45 22.88
N ILE A 488 -23.90 -14.46 23.65
CA ILE A 488 -22.96 -15.37 24.32
C ILE A 488 -22.14 -16.15 23.25
N GLY A 489 -22.82 -16.65 22.22
CA GLY A 489 -22.14 -17.36 21.12
C GLY A 489 -21.11 -16.50 20.39
N VAL A 490 -21.46 -15.25 20.05
CA VAL A 490 -20.56 -14.29 19.41
C VAL A 490 -19.39 -13.92 20.32
N TRP A 491 -19.64 -13.72 21.60
CA TRP A 491 -18.59 -13.47 22.61
C TRP A 491 -17.61 -14.64 22.73
N LEU A 492 -18.12 -15.88 22.85
CA LEU A 492 -17.29 -17.08 22.90
C LEU A 492 -16.47 -17.27 21.62
N SER A 493 -17.06 -17.02 20.46
CA SER A 493 -16.34 -17.10 19.18
C SER A 493 -15.20 -16.07 19.08
N HIS A 494 -15.41 -14.87 19.62
CA HIS A 494 -14.37 -13.85 19.65
C HIS A 494 -13.21 -14.23 20.58
N ILE A 495 -13.53 -14.76 21.77
CA ILE A 495 -12.49 -15.31 22.67
C ILE A 495 -11.73 -16.44 22.00
N SER A 496 -12.42 -17.35 21.32
CA SER A 496 -11.79 -18.45 20.58
C SER A 496 -10.86 -17.93 19.49
N CYS A 497 -11.25 -16.90 18.75
CA CYS A 497 -10.38 -16.24 17.76
C CYS A 497 -9.17 -15.57 18.43
N GLY A 498 -9.35 -14.88 19.54
CA GLY A 498 -8.23 -14.34 20.33
C GLY A 498 -7.24 -15.41 20.79
N LEU A 499 -7.74 -16.55 21.28
CA LEU A 499 -6.91 -17.70 21.64
C LEU A 499 -6.17 -18.30 20.44
N LEU A 500 -6.79 -18.39 19.28
CA LEU A 500 -6.15 -18.89 18.06
C LEU A 500 -5.00 -17.94 17.61
N VAL A 501 -5.20 -16.62 17.73
CA VAL A 501 -4.11 -15.66 17.46
C VAL A 501 -2.97 -15.82 18.45
N LEU A 502 -3.27 -15.98 19.73
CA LEU A 502 -2.24 -16.26 20.76
C LEU A 502 -1.50 -17.57 20.50
N LEU A 503 -2.20 -18.65 20.17
CA LEU A 503 -1.57 -19.91 19.78
C LEU A 503 -0.64 -19.71 18.58
N HIS A 504 -1.07 -19.03 17.54
CA HIS A 504 -0.25 -18.74 16.36
C HIS A 504 1.05 -17.99 16.75
N ILE A 505 0.97 -16.97 17.62
CA ILE A 505 2.12 -16.20 18.09
C ILE A 505 3.14 -17.06 18.84
N TRP A 506 2.68 -18.03 19.63
CA TRP A 506 3.54 -18.85 20.47
C TRP A 506 4.01 -20.14 19.80
N GLU A 507 3.25 -20.72 18.87
CA GLU A 507 3.64 -21.92 18.10
C GLU A 507 4.84 -21.66 17.20
N ASP A 508 4.99 -20.48 16.66
CA ASP A 508 6.11 -20.10 15.79
C ASP A 508 7.48 -20.24 16.46
N GLN A 509 7.53 -20.30 17.79
CA GLN A 509 8.75 -20.48 18.57
C GLN A 509 9.16 -21.95 18.78
N ILE A 510 8.18 -22.87 18.77
CA ILE A 510 8.45 -24.30 19.11
C ILE A 510 9.04 -25.02 17.89
N ASN A 511 8.90 -24.46 16.69
CA ASN A 511 9.05 -25.17 15.43
C ASN A 511 10.18 -24.67 14.51
N THR A 512 11.10 -23.85 15.01
CA THR A 512 12.27 -23.36 14.24
C THR A 512 13.23 -24.46 13.78
N THR A 513 12.98 -25.74 14.12
CA THR A 513 13.82 -26.87 13.80
C THR A 513 13.25 -27.87 12.79
N LEU A 514 12.03 -27.67 12.29
CA LEU A 514 11.40 -28.62 11.36
C LEU A 514 10.78 -27.91 10.13
N PRO A 515 10.88 -28.50 8.93
CA PRO A 515 10.36 -27.91 7.69
C PRO A 515 8.83 -27.90 7.69
N ILE A 516 8.26 -26.81 7.19
CA ILE A 516 6.82 -26.55 6.89
C ILE A 516 5.84 -27.05 7.96
N ASN A 517 5.49 -26.15 8.85
CA ASN A 517 4.57 -26.50 9.94
C ASN A 517 3.11 -26.46 9.49
N HIS A 518 2.52 -27.62 9.27
CA HIS A 518 1.07 -27.77 9.05
C HIS A 518 0.22 -27.19 10.20
N SER A 519 0.77 -27.07 11.39
CA SER A 519 0.08 -26.58 12.59
C SER A 519 -0.28 -25.09 12.48
N THR A 520 0.69 -24.22 12.23
CA THR A 520 0.46 -22.76 12.15
C THR A 520 -0.49 -22.36 11.03
N THR A 521 -0.43 -23.05 9.90
CA THR A 521 -1.34 -22.86 8.76
C THR A 521 -2.77 -23.28 9.13
N SER A 522 -2.93 -24.34 9.91
CA SER A 522 -4.24 -24.83 10.36
C SER A 522 -4.89 -23.89 11.35
N THR A 523 -4.11 -23.32 12.29
CA THR A 523 -4.58 -22.36 13.29
C THR A 523 -5.12 -21.08 12.63
N ALA A 524 -4.40 -20.53 11.62
CA ALA A 524 -4.86 -19.37 10.87
C ALA A 524 -6.13 -19.63 10.06
N ARG A 525 -6.25 -20.82 9.42
CA ARG A 525 -7.46 -21.20 8.67
C ARG A 525 -8.68 -21.33 9.58
N LEU A 526 -8.48 -21.92 10.75
CA LEU A 526 -9.58 -22.05 11.74
C LEU A 526 -10.02 -20.67 12.21
N PHE A 527 -9.09 -19.74 12.43
CA PHE A 527 -9.41 -18.34 12.71
C PHE A 527 -10.27 -17.73 11.61
N TYR A 528 -9.87 -17.84 10.32
CA TYR A 528 -10.66 -17.30 9.21
C TYR A 528 -12.09 -17.89 9.15
N ALA A 529 -12.22 -19.19 9.35
CA ALA A 529 -13.52 -19.86 9.33
C ALA A 529 -14.43 -19.35 10.48
N ILE A 530 -13.94 -19.34 11.72
CA ILE A 530 -14.72 -18.90 12.88
C ILE A 530 -15.07 -17.41 12.76
N ALA A 531 -14.13 -16.55 12.37
CA ALA A 531 -14.36 -15.13 12.20
C ALA A 531 -15.42 -14.84 11.13
N SER A 532 -15.32 -15.49 9.96
CA SER A 532 -16.28 -15.32 8.87
C SER A 532 -17.69 -15.75 9.26
N VAL A 533 -17.83 -16.91 9.91
CA VAL A 533 -19.12 -17.40 10.40
C VAL A 533 -19.71 -16.48 11.47
N SER A 534 -18.87 -16.01 12.40
CA SER A 534 -19.33 -15.15 13.50
C SER A 534 -19.78 -13.78 13.01
N ILE A 535 -19.03 -13.16 12.09
CA ILE A 535 -19.39 -11.89 11.47
C ILE A 535 -20.71 -12.02 10.70
N SER A 536 -20.85 -13.07 9.86
CA SER A 536 -22.06 -13.32 9.09
C SER A 536 -23.26 -13.61 9.98
N ALA A 537 -23.10 -14.44 11.00
CA ALA A 537 -24.15 -14.77 11.95
C ALA A 537 -24.60 -13.52 12.74
N THR A 538 -23.66 -12.67 13.15
CA THR A 538 -23.99 -11.42 13.86
C THR A 538 -24.75 -10.46 12.97
N LEU A 539 -24.30 -10.24 11.72
CA LEU A 539 -25.01 -9.41 10.75
C LEU A 539 -26.46 -9.87 10.56
N LEU A 540 -26.64 -11.14 10.29
CA LEU A 540 -27.96 -11.72 10.00
C LEU A 540 -28.88 -11.75 11.23
N ALA A 541 -28.35 -12.07 12.41
CA ALA A 541 -29.13 -12.25 13.63
C ALA A 541 -29.40 -10.95 14.40
N SER A 542 -28.53 -9.95 14.32
CA SER A 542 -28.60 -8.74 15.15
C SER A 542 -29.96 -8.02 15.05
N PRO A 543 -30.57 -7.82 13.86
CA PRO A 543 -31.88 -7.16 13.78
C PRO A 543 -33.06 -7.97 14.36
N TRP A 544 -32.83 -9.25 14.66
CA TRP A 544 -33.85 -10.13 15.25
C TRP A 544 -33.77 -10.23 16.78
N ILE A 545 -32.61 -9.89 17.35
CA ILE A 545 -32.34 -9.94 18.79
C ILE A 545 -32.99 -8.78 19.52
N PHE A 546 -32.99 -7.59 18.92
CA PHE A 546 -33.47 -6.38 19.57
C PHE A 546 -34.97 -6.12 19.30
N PRO A 547 -35.73 -5.53 20.25
CA PRO A 547 -37.16 -5.26 20.08
C PRO A 547 -37.44 -4.21 19.02
N VAL A 548 -38.59 -4.29 18.37
CA VAL A 548 -39.02 -3.34 17.32
C VAL A 548 -39.71 -2.12 17.94
N TYR A 549 -40.40 -2.31 19.09
CA TYR A 549 -41.11 -1.27 19.83
C TYR A 549 -40.78 -1.37 21.31
N SER A 550 -40.73 -0.22 21.96
CA SER A 550 -40.86 -0.13 23.41
C SER A 550 -42.27 -0.58 23.83
N THR A 551 -42.34 -1.62 24.63
CA THR A 551 -43.58 -2.02 25.21
C THR A 551 -43.90 -1.05 26.35
N GLU A 552 -45.00 -0.32 26.19
CA GLU A 552 -45.90 0.23 27.23
C GLU A 552 -46.09 1.74 27.19
N ALA A 553 -47.07 2.11 26.41
CA ALA A 553 -48.03 3.07 26.94
C ALA A 553 -49.12 2.21 27.59
N LYS A 554 -49.07 1.92 28.89
CA LYS A 554 -50.23 1.60 29.66
C LYS A 554 -51.19 2.78 29.53
N PRO A 555 -52.49 2.56 29.25
CA PRO A 555 -53.42 3.65 29.27
C PRO A 555 -53.46 4.26 30.66
N ALA A 556 -53.21 5.54 30.75
CA ALA A 556 -53.24 6.29 31.98
C ALA A 556 -54.66 6.24 32.58
N SER A 557 -54.85 5.36 33.58
CA SER A 557 -55.90 5.50 34.55
C SER A 557 -55.22 5.58 35.91
N SER A 558 -54.95 6.79 36.26
CA SER A 558 -54.86 7.35 37.63
C SER A 558 -53.81 8.45 37.72
N SER A 559 -54.19 9.51 38.27
CA SER A 559 -53.52 10.73 38.60
C SER A 559 -52.28 10.49 39.47
N ASP A 560 -51.10 10.25 38.87
CA ASP A 560 -49.83 10.52 39.51
C ASP A 560 -48.86 11.02 38.45
N SER A 561 -48.55 12.30 38.62
CA SER A 561 -47.70 13.11 37.75
C SER A 561 -46.21 12.84 38.01
N ASN A 562 -45.69 11.75 37.49
CA ASN A 562 -44.28 11.58 37.21
C ASN A 562 -44.11 10.96 35.82
N PRO A 563 -43.57 11.69 34.83
CA PRO A 563 -43.24 11.11 33.56
C PRO A 563 -42.02 10.17 33.81
N VAL A 564 -42.28 8.87 33.89
CA VAL A 564 -41.23 7.87 33.73
C VAL A 564 -40.64 8.10 32.34
N LYS A 565 -39.50 8.72 32.26
CA LYS A 565 -38.70 8.81 31.05
C LYS A 565 -38.28 7.41 30.68
N ASP A 566 -39.01 6.86 29.70
CA ASP A 566 -38.64 5.59 29.06
C ASP A 566 -37.26 5.73 28.41
N THR A 567 -36.28 5.09 28.99
CA THR A 567 -34.95 4.87 28.43
C THR A 567 -34.97 3.71 27.43
N ASP A 568 -35.84 3.79 26.45
CA ASP A 568 -35.89 2.78 25.41
C ASP A 568 -34.92 3.11 24.25
N SER A 569 -33.76 2.48 24.34
CA SER A 569 -32.80 2.43 23.26
C SER A 569 -33.43 1.87 21.99
N CYS A 570 -33.36 2.60 20.88
CA CYS A 570 -33.87 2.16 19.60
C CYS A 570 -33.20 0.83 19.19
N GLY A 571 -33.99 -0.20 18.92
CA GLY A 571 -33.51 -1.52 18.55
C GLY A 571 -32.61 -1.53 17.31
N ILE A 572 -32.87 -0.62 16.34
CA ILE A 572 -32.03 -0.42 15.15
C ILE A 572 -30.61 -0.01 15.56
N SER A 573 -30.50 0.99 16.44
CA SER A 573 -29.21 1.50 16.90
C SER A 573 -28.40 0.40 17.59
N ASN A 574 -29.00 -0.37 18.49
CA ASN A 574 -28.33 -1.48 19.16
C ASN A 574 -27.92 -2.60 18.20
N SER A 575 -28.72 -2.88 17.16
CA SER A 575 -28.38 -3.85 16.13
C SER A 575 -27.17 -3.40 15.30
N VAL A 576 -27.16 -2.14 14.83
CA VAL A 576 -26.03 -1.57 14.07
C VAL A 576 -24.80 -1.49 14.96
N PHE A 577 -24.94 -1.12 16.24
CA PHE A 577 -23.85 -1.08 17.20
C PHE A 577 -23.21 -2.46 17.38
N LEU A 578 -24.00 -3.49 17.65
CA LEU A 578 -23.50 -4.87 17.81
C LEU A 578 -22.72 -5.33 16.57
N THR A 579 -23.27 -5.09 15.38
CA THR A 579 -22.64 -5.45 14.12
C THR A 579 -21.33 -4.69 13.91
N GLY A 580 -21.33 -3.37 14.15
CA GLY A 580 -20.17 -2.52 14.01
C GLY A 580 -19.02 -2.87 14.95
N ILE A 581 -19.30 -3.11 16.25
CA ILE A 581 -18.26 -3.52 17.20
C ILE A 581 -17.71 -4.92 16.84
N THR A 582 -18.57 -5.82 16.38
CA THR A 582 -18.14 -7.15 15.93
C THR A 582 -17.19 -7.04 14.75
N TYR A 583 -17.53 -6.25 13.74
CA TYR A 583 -16.64 -6.00 12.59
C TYR A 583 -15.29 -5.45 13.03
N THR A 584 -15.29 -4.39 13.81
CA THR A 584 -14.06 -3.68 14.21
C THR A 584 -13.15 -4.58 15.06
N MET A 585 -13.73 -5.36 15.96
CA MET A 585 -12.96 -6.22 16.86
C MET A 585 -12.36 -7.44 16.15
N PHE A 586 -13.15 -8.12 15.30
CA PHE A 586 -12.61 -9.23 14.48
C PHE A 586 -11.57 -8.72 13.47
N TRP A 587 -11.76 -7.51 12.94
CA TRP A 587 -10.76 -6.88 12.07
C TRP A 587 -9.44 -6.62 12.81
N CYS A 588 -9.50 -6.13 14.05
CA CYS A 588 -8.33 -5.97 14.89
C CYS A 588 -7.58 -7.29 15.12
N LEU A 589 -8.29 -8.37 15.44
CA LEU A 589 -7.67 -9.69 15.62
C LEU A 589 -7.06 -10.21 14.31
N LEU A 590 -7.74 -9.99 13.17
CA LEU A 590 -7.22 -10.33 11.84
C LEU A 590 -5.92 -9.57 11.55
N GLN A 591 -5.88 -8.28 11.83
CA GLN A 591 -4.68 -7.48 11.64
C GLN A 591 -3.53 -7.93 12.57
N LEU A 592 -3.83 -8.27 13.83
CA LEU A 592 -2.84 -8.80 14.77
C LEU A 592 -2.29 -10.18 14.34
N LEU A 593 -3.06 -10.94 13.57
CA LEU A 593 -2.60 -12.19 12.97
C LEU A 593 -1.70 -11.95 11.74
N LEU A 594 -2.03 -10.97 10.90
CA LEU A 594 -1.43 -10.79 9.58
C LEU A 594 -0.23 -9.81 9.55
N GLN A 595 -0.28 -8.76 10.36
CA GLN A 595 0.74 -7.71 10.40
C GLN A 595 2.03 -8.21 11.04
N GLN A 596 3.14 -7.56 10.69
CA GLN A 596 4.42 -7.80 11.36
C GLN A 596 4.27 -7.66 12.88
N PRO A 597 4.94 -8.51 13.67
CA PRO A 597 4.88 -8.51 15.14
C PRO A 597 5.11 -7.14 15.77
N ILE A 598 5.98 -6.34 15.18
CA ILE A 598 6.35 -4.98 15.64
C ILE A 598 5.14 -4.04 15.59
N ASN A 599 4.19 -4.26 14.69
CA ASN A 599 3.02 -3.41 14.47
C ASN A 599 1.86 -3.66 15.45
N ALA A 600 1.99 -4.59 16.39
CA ALA A 600 0.92 -4.94 17.33
C ALA A 600 0.48 -3.75 18.21
N ILE A 601 1.41 -2.98 18.73
CA ILE A 601 1.12 -1.78 19.57
C ILE A 601 0.56 -0.63 18.72
N PRO A 602 1.16 -0.21 17.58
CA PRO A 602 0.53 0.76 16.70
C PRO A 602 -0.91 0.41 16.34
N LEU A 603 -1.17 -0.84 16.03
CA LEU A 603 -2.51 -1.32 15.70
C LEU A 603 -3.50 -1.14 16.87
N LEU A 604 -3.09 -1.52 18.09
CA LEU A 604 -3.89 -1.31 19.29
C LEU A 604 -4.16 0.18 19.53
N LEU A 605 -3.16 1.04 19.34
CA LEU A 605 -3.29 2.49 19.50
C LEU A 605 -4.24 3.10 18.45
N ILE A 606 -4.18 2.66 17.18
CA ILE A 606 -5.12 3.08 16.12
C ILE A 606 -6.55 2.67 16.49
N PHE A 607 -6.71 1.46 16.99
CA PHE A 607 -8.01 0.99 17.49
C PHE A 607 -8.52 1.85 18.65
N LEU A 608 -7.68 2.15 19.63
CA LEU A 608 -8.04 3.06 20.74
C LEU A 608 -8.38 4.47 20.26
N GLN A 609 -7.67 5.00 19.27
CA GLN A 609 -8.01 6.29 18.64
C GLN A 609 -9.39 6.25 18.00
N THR A 610 -9.71 5.17 17.28
CA THR A 610 -11.02 4.99 16.64
C THR A 610 -12.14 4.98 17.67
N VAL A 611 -12.02 4.15 18.71
CA VAL A 611 -13.02 4.04 19.79
C VAL A 611 -13.15 5.37 20.54
N SER A 612 -12.04 6.03 20.88
CA SER A 612 -12.04 7.28 21.59
C SER A 612 -12.66 8.42 20.77
N SER A 613 -12.45 8.44 19.45
CA SER A 613 -13.07 9.44 18.56
C SER A 613 -14.59 9.25 18.48
N VAL A 614 -15.05 8.01 18.31
CA VAL A 614 -16.49 7.71 18.32
C VAL A 614 -17.12 8.08 19.66
N ALA A 615 -16.46 7.76 20.78
CA ALA A 615 -16.92 8.12 22.11
C ALA A 615 -16.96 9.65 22.30
N HIS A 616 -15.94 10.39 21.84
CA HIS A 616 -15.92 11.85 21.89
C HIS A 616 -17.11 12.47 21.18
N PHE A 617 -17.39 12.04 19.94
CA PHE A 617 -18.50 12.56 19.14
C PHE A 617 -19.87 12.17 19.72
N SER A 618 -19.98 11.03 20.39
CA SER A 618 -21.21 10.62 21.06
C SER A 618 -21.52 11.38 22.33
N LEU A 619 -20.50 11.82 23.06
CA LEU A 619 -20.67 12.59 24.30
C LEU A 619 -21.19 14.01 24.04
N ASP A 620 -20.88 14.60 22.91
CA ASP A 620 -21.37 15.92 22.52
C ASP A 620 -21.64 16.03 21.02
N LYS A 621 -22.86 15.67 20.63
CA LYS A 621 -23.29 15.64 19.22
C LYS A 621 -23.34 17.05 18.59
N THR A 622 -23.42 18.10 19.41
CA THR A 622 -23.61 19.48 18.95
C THR A 622 -22.31 20.28 18.83
N LEU A 623 -21.21 19.78 19.45
CA LEU A 623 -19.94 20.52 19.50
C LEU A 623 -19.28 20.65 18.13
N HIS A 624 -19.45 19.61 17.27
CA HIS A 624 -18.87 19.56 15.94
C HIS A 624 -19.94 19.15 14.93
N LYS A 625 -19.92 19.75 13.74
CA LYS A 625 -20.80 19.34 12.63
C LYS A 625 -20.50 17.91 12.19
N GLN A 626 -21.52 17.17 11.79
CA GLN A 626 -21.39 15.74 11.42
C GLN A 626 -20.34 15.48 10.33
N TRP A 627 -20.26 16.34 9.32
CA TRP A 627 -19.28 16.19 8.25
C TRP A 627 -17.82 16.37 8.75
N VAL A 628 -17.61 17.25 9.74
CA VAL A 628 -16.30 17.44 10.40
C VAL A 628 -15.90 16.16 11.14
N GLN A 629 -16.84 15.53 11.85
CA GLN A 629 -16.62 14.27 12.56
C GLN A 629 -16.21 13.13 11.60
N VAL A 630 -16.91 13.00 10.46
CA VAL A 630 -16.61 12.00 9.43
C VAL A 630 -15.21 12.23 8.85
N ILE A 631 -14.85 13.47 8.51
CA ILE A 631 -13.52 13.79 7.99
C ILE A 631 -12.42 13.53 9.02
N ALA A 632 -12.66 13.88 10.28
CA ALA A 632 -11.70 13.60 11.34
C ALA A 632 -11.39 12.10 11.47
N MET A 633 -12.40 11.26 11.33
CA MET A 633 -12.19 9.81 11.27
C MET A 633 -11.38 9.38 10.03
N LEU A 634 -11.66 9.95 8.85
CA LEU A 634 -10.88 9.67 7.64
C LEU A 634 -9.40 10.06 7.81
N PHE A 635 -9.12 11.20 8.42
CA PHE A 635 -7.76 11.65 8.70
C PHE A 635 -7.04 10.69 9.65
N LEU A 636 -7.70 10.17 10.67
CA LEU A 636 -7.14 9.11 11.53
C LEU A 636 -6.79 7.85 10.74
N GLY A 637 -7.67 7.44 9.81
CA GLY A 637 -7.42 6.27 8.96
C GLY A 637 -6.16 6.42 8.12
N MET A 638 -5.96 7.58 7.52
CA MET A 638 -4.77 7.89 6.73
C MET A 638 -3.52 8.02 7.61
N ALA A 639 -3.58 8.71 8.72
CA ALA A 639 -2.45 8.80 9.66
C ALA A 639 -2.05 7.41 10.19
N GLY A 640 -3.03 6.56 10.50
CA GLY A 640 -2.80 5.18 10.93
C GLY A 640 -2.23 4.28 9.84
N HIS A 641 -2.57 4.50 8.55
CA HIS A 641 -1.99 3.77 7.42
C HIS A 641 -0.46 3.94 7.39
N PHE A 642 0.01 5.17 7.48
CA PHE A 642 1.44 5.45 7.57
C PHE A 642 2.05 5.02 8.92
N GLY A 643 1.26 5.07 9.99
CA GLY A 643 1.68 4.66 11.33
C GLY A 643 1.96 3.15 11.46
N LEU A 644 1.48 2.34 10.53
CA LEU A 644 1.79 0.90 10.42
C LEU A 644 3.03 0.62 9.56
N GLY A 645 3.77 1.65 9.15
CA GLY A 645 4.99 1.51 8.36
C GLY A 645 4.78 1.52 6.85
N ASN A 646 3.54 1.73 6.38
CA ASN A 646 3.31 1.93 4.95
C ASN A 646 3.90 3.25 4.48
N THR A 647 4.47 3.25 3.30
CA THR A 647 4.92 4.43 2.57
C THR A 647 4.25 4.44 1.20
N ASN A 648 4.55 5.44 0.37
CA ASN A 648 4.07 5.45 -1.01
C ASN A 648 5.00 4.66 -1.97
N SER A 649 5.90 3.85 -1.42
CA SER A 649 6.82 2.98 -2.14
C SER A 649 6.33 1.53 -2.14
N LEU A 650 6.54 0.83 -3.24
CA LEU A 650 6.23 -0.61 -3.35
C LEU A 650 7.04 -1.44 -2.34
N ALA A 651 8.22 -0.96 -1.96
CA ALA A 651 9.08 -1.58 -0.94
C ALA A 651 8.46 -1.65 0.48
N SER A 652 7.39 -0.92 0.76
CA SER A 652 6.71 -0.96 2.06
C SER A 652 5.61 -2.03 2.16
N ILE A 653 5.32 -2.76 1.08
CA ILE A 653 4.28 -3.78 1.07
C ILE A 653 4.78 -5.03 1.80
N ASP A 654 4.05 -5.45 2.84
CA ASP A 654 4.34 -6.70 3.55
C ASP A 654 3.83 -7.90 2.75
N VAL A 655 4.77 -8.60 2.13
CA VAL A 655 4.49 -9.80 1.33
C VAL A 655 4.38 -11.04 2.22
N ALA A 656 5.16 -11.14 3.29
CA ALA A 656 5.21 -12.33 4.14
C ALA A 656 3.88 -12.60 4.85
N GLY A 657 3.24 -11.56 5.37
CA GLY A 657 1.92 -11.66 6.01
C GLY A 657 0.81 -12.16 5.07
N ALA A 658 0.94 -11.89 3.76
CA ALA A 658 -0.04 -12.30 2.75
C ALA A 658 -0.14 -13.83 2.54
N PHE A 659 0.77 -14.61 3.09
CA PHE A 659 0.76 -16.08 3.01
C PHE A 659 0.34 -16.78 4.30
N ILE A 660 -0.06 -16.06 5.35
CA ILE A 660 -0.52 -16.65 6.60
C ILE A 660 -1.82 -17.43 6.35
N GLY A 661 -1.81 -18.73 6.65
CA GLY A 661 -2.94 -19.64 6.41
C GLY A 661 -3.04 -20.20 4.99
N ILE A 662 -2.17 -19.82 4.06
CA ILE A 662 -2.11 -20.33 2.69
C ILE A 662 -1.05 -21.43 2.62
N SER A 663 -1.39 -22.61 2.10
CA SER A 663 -0.47 -23.78 1.98
C SER A 663 0.15 -23.91 0.59
N SER A 664 -0.42 -23.23 -0.40
CA SER A 664 0.08 -23.24 -1.78
C SER A 664 -0.16 -21.86 -2.38
N TYR A 665 0.67 -21.47 -3.33
CA TYR A 665 0.53 -20.17 -3.97
C TYR A 665 -0.85 -19.98 -4.61
N SER A 666 -1.50 -18.89 -4.27
CA SER A 666 -2.77 -18.45 -4.86
C SER A 666 -2.73 -16.94 -5.04
N THR A 667 -2.63 -16.48 -6.28
CA THR A 667 -2.58 -15.04 -6.63
C THR A 667 -3.76 -14.26 -6.04
N VAL A 668 -4.97 -14.87 -6.06
CA VAL A 668 -6.18 -14.20 -5.57
C VAL A 668 -6.16 -14.09 -4.05
N LEU A 669 -5.87 -15.17 -3.33
CA LEU A 669 -5.88 -15.16 -1.86
C LEU A 669 -4.75 -14.30 -1.30
N SER A 670 -3.52 -14.45 -1.83
CA SER A 670 -2.40 -13.61 -1.39
C SER A 670 -2.64 -12.13 -1.71
N GLY A 671 -3.23 -11.81 -2.88
CA GLY A 671 -3.60 -10.45 -3.23
C GLY A 671 -4.65 -9.84 -2.29
N ILE A 672 -5.67 -10.61 -1.88
CA ILE A 672 -6.69 -10.17 -0.90
C ILE A 672 -6.03 -9.93 0.47
N LEU A 673 -5.17 -10.84 0.93
CA LEU A 673 -4.49 -10.68 2.23
C LEU A 673 -3.51 -9.50 2.20
N MET A 674 -2.76 -9.32 1.12
CA MET A 674 -1.87 -8.17 0.94
C MET A 674 -2.64 -6.84 0.98
N PHE A 675 -3.76 -6.75 0.26
CA PHE A 675 -4.66 -5.58 0.31
C PHE A 675 -5.19 -5.36 1.74
N THR A 676 -5.59 -6.42 2.42
CA THR A 676 -6.09 -6.39 3.82
C THR A 676 -5.04 -5.86 4.78
N ILE A 677 -3.78 -6.26 4.64
CA ILE A 677 -2.65 -5.80 5.44
C ILE A 677 -2.38 -4.31 5.17
N THR A 678 -2.23 -3.95 3.90
CA THR A 678 -1.87 -2.59 3.48
C THR A 678 -2.93 -1.56 3.90
N TYR A 679 -4.21 -1.89 3.75
CA TYR A 679 -5.33 -0.99 4.11
C TYR A 679 -5.97 -1.32 5.45
N GLY A 680 -5.22 -1.94 6.36
CA GLY A 680 -5.69 -2.35 7.70
C GLY A 680 -6.29 -1.20 8.51
N SER A 681 -5.62 -0.06 8.58
CA SER A 681 -6.09 1.14 9.29
C SER A 681 -7.27 1.84 8.59
N PRO A 682 -7.23 2.20 7.30
CA PRO A 682 -8.38 2.80 6.63
C PRO A 682 -9.66 1.96 6.73
N LEU A 683 -9.59 0.65 6.51
CA LEU A 683 -10.75 -0.23 6.65
C LEU A 683 -11.26 -0.30 8.09
N MET A 684 -10.38 -0.30 9.09
CA MET A 684 -10.78 -0.23 10.50
C MET A 684 -11.64 1.00 10.78
N LEU A 685 -11.31 2.15 10.19
CA LEU A 685 -12.09 3.38 10.35
C LEU A 685 -13.47 3.28 9.69
N TYR A 686 -13.58 2.67 8.50
CA TYR A 686 -14.90 2.43 7.89
C TYR A 686 -15.76 1.50 8.73
N LEU A 687 -15.17 0.46 9.33
CA LEU A 687 -15.88 -0.42 10.26
C LEU A 687 -16.27 0.33 11.55
N GLY A 688 -15.41 1.20 12.05
CA GLY A 688 -15.69 2.11 13.16
C GLY A 688 -16.79 3.13 12.84
N MET A 689 -16.95 3.54 11.58
CA MET A 689 -18.07 4.40 11.14
C MET A 689 -19.43 3.71 11.28
N VAL A 690 -19.51 2.37 11.19
CA VAL A 690 -20.75 1.65 11.49
C VAL A 690 -21.15 1.85 12.96
N VAL A 691 -20.16 1.79 13.86
CA VAL A 691 -20.38 2.08 15.30
C VAL A 691 -20.78 3.56 15.49
N TYR A 692 -20.09 4.49 14.82
CA TYR A 692 -20.39 5.91 14.85
C TYR A 692 -21.84 6.23 14.45
N ILE A 693 -22.33 5.65 13.35
CA ILE A 693 -23.70 5.82 12.89
C ILE A 693 -24.71 5.35 13.95
N SER A 694 -24.42 4.23 14.62
CA SER A 694 -25.31 3.68 15.64
C SER A 694 -25.46 4.57 16.87
N VAL A 695 -24.40 5.27 17.25
CA VAL A 695 -24.39 6.08 18.48
C VAL A 695 -24.92 7.49 18.23
N ASN A 696 -24.62 8.09 17.06
CA ASN A 696 -25.01 9.48 16.78
C ASN A 696 -26.47 9.67 16.38
N ASN A 697 -27.15 8.65 15.88
CA ASN A 697 -28.52 8.76 15.37
C ASN A 697 -29.62 8.25 16.35
N THR A 698 -29.28 8.01 17.62
CA THR A 698 -30.21 7.43 18.61
C THR A 698 -31.44 8.29 18.89
N ASP A 699 -31.28 9.63 18.93
CA ASP A 699 -32.36 10.53 19.39
C ASP A 699 -33.40 10.81 18.30
N ASP A 700 -32.97 10.83 17.04
CA ASP A 700 -33.85 11.12 15.89
C ASP A 700 -34.71 9.92 15.49
N ILE A 701 -34.25 8.70 15.73
CA ILE A 701 -34.97 7.48 15.37
C ILE A 701 -36.04 7.13 16.42
N SER A 702 -35.83 7.51 17.69
CA SER A 702 -36.79 7.29 18.78
C SER A 702 -38.07 8.13 18.62
N THR A 703 -37.98 9.30 17.96
CA THR A 703 -39.09 10.20 17.75
C THR A 703 -39.87 9.95 16.44
N ALA A 704 -39.30 9.20 15.51
CA ALA A 704 -39.92 8.93 14.22
C ALA A 704 -41.00 7.85 14.32
N ARG A 705 -42.27 8.27 14.51
CA ARG A 705 -43.48 7.37 14.45
C ARG A 705 -43.65 6.71 13.09
N GLN A 706 -43.05 7.20 12.02
CA GLN A 706 -43.07 6.60 10.68
C GLN A 706 -41.63 6.56 10.12
N LEU A 707 -40.98 5.42 10.18
CA LEU A 707 -39.73 5.16 9.51
C LEU A 707 -39.96 5.13 8.00
N THR A 708 -39.80 6.26 7.32
CA THR A 708 -39.74 6.29 5.85
C THR A 708 -38.29 5.98 5.38
N TRP A 709 -38.16 5.13 4.39
CA TRP A 709 -36.86 4.74 3.81
C TRP A 709 -35.99 5.93 3.42
N SER A 710 -36.60 6.99 2.90
CA SER A 710 -35.88 8.20 2.55
C SER A 710 -35.20 8.88 3.73
N TYR A 711 -35.86 8.88 4.90
CA TYR A 711 -35.32 9.50 6.12
C TYR A 711 -34.10 8.76 6.67
N ILE A 712 -34.11 7.43 6.63
CA ILE A 712 -33.01 6.59 7.10
C ILE A 712 -31.80 6.75 6.19
N LEU A 713 -32.02 6.72 4.87
CA LEU A 713 -30.96 6.93 3.88
C LEU A 713 -30.37 8.32 4.01
N ASP A 714 -31.18 9.36 4.14
CA ASP A 714 -30.69 10.73 4.22
C ASP A 714 -29.85 10.99 5.48
N LYS A 715 -30.30 10.53 6.63
CA LYS A 715 -29.62 10.85 7.90
C LYS A 715 -28.50 9.90 8.28
N MET A 716 -28.69 8.59 8.07
CA MET A 716 -27.72 7.60 8.57
C MET A 716 -26.60 7.28 7.59
N VAL A 717 -26.91 7.21 6.29
CA VAL A 717 -25.98 6.63 5.30
C VAL A 717 -25.35 7.71 4.42
N THR A 718 -26.05 8.81 4.18
CA THR A 718 -25.64 9.76 3.14
C THR A 718 -24.29 10.41 3.42
N LEU A 719 -24.10 11.05 4.56
CA LEU A 719 -22.82 11.71 4.87
C LEU A 719 -21.67 10.72 5.09
N PRO A 720 -21.83 9.65 5.90
CA PRO A 720 -20.76 8.67 6.08
C PRO A 720 -20.34 7.92 4.81
N CYS A 721 -21.21 7.86 3.80
CA CYS A 721 -20.89 7.22 2.50
C CYS A 721 -20.42 8.22 1.44
N LEU A 722 -21.15 9.32 1.23
CA LEU A 722 -20.85 10.25 0.13
C LEU A 722 -19.58 11.08 0.37
N LEU A 723 -19.29 11.44 1.62
CA LEU A 723 -18.15 12.30 1.93
C LEU A 723 -16.81 11.59 1.68
N PRO A 724 -16.60 10.34 2.13
CA PRO A 724 -15.41 9.57 1.76
C PRO A 724 -15.27 9.39 0.25
N LEU A 725 -16.37 9.09 -0.46
CA LEU A 725 -16.35 8.96 -1.91
C LEU A 725 -15.94 10.26 -2.61
N LEU A 726 -16.45 11.40 -2.13
CA LEU A 726 -16.09 12.71 -2.69
C LEU A 726 -14.62 13.03 -2.49
N ILE A 727 -14.11 12.88 -1.26
CA ILE A 727 -12.72 13.18 -0.93
C ILE A 727 -11.78 12.28 -1.73
N ASN A 728 -12.09 10.98 -1.79
CA ASN A 728 -11.29 10.05 -2.57
C ASN A 728 -11.34 10.33 -4.07
N SER A 729 -12.51 10.68 -4.62
CA SER A 729 -12.65 11.06 -6.03
C SER A 729 -11.87 12.31 -6.37
N VAL A 730 -11.86 13.31 -5.49
CA VAL A 730 -11.05 14.53 -5.64
C VAL A 730 -9.56 14.17 -5.61
N ALA A 731 -9.12 13.35 -4.64
CA ALA A 731 -7.73 12.92 -4.55
C ALA A 731 -7.29 12.14 -5.79
N LEU A 732 -8.08 11.16 -6.25
CA LEU A 732 -7.78 10.36 -7.44
C LEU A 732 -7.73 11.22 -8.71
N THR A 733 -8.69 12.13 -8.90
CA THR A 733 -8.74 13.03 -10.06
C THR A 733 -7.53 13.97 -10.05
N SER A 734 -7.26 14.60 -8.93
CA SER A 734 -6.13 15.52 -8.77
C SER A 734 -4.81 14.82 -9.04
N TYR A 735 -4.65 13.61 -8.51
CA TYR A 735 -3.41 12.86 -8.72
C TYR A 735 -3.25 12.33 -10.15
N THR A 736 -4.34 12.02 -10.83
CA THR A 736 -4.31 11.69 -12.27
C THR A 736 -3.85 12.90 -13.10
N ILE A 737 -4.28 14.12 -12.73
CA ILE A 737 -3.79 15.36 -13.34
C ILE A 737 -2.30 15.55 -13.08
N VAL A 738 -1.86 15.37 -11.83
CA VAL A 738 -0.44 15.43 -11.46
C VAL A 738 0.40 14.45 -12.26
N LEU A 739 -0.06 13.19 -12.37
CA LEU A 739 0.63 12.17 -13.16
C LEU A 739 0.75 12.54 -14.65
N LEU A 740 -0.28 13.16 -15.21
CA LEU A 740 -0.22 13.66 -16.59
C LEU A 740 0.79 14.80 -16.73
N LEU A 741 0.82 15.74 -15.79
CA LEU A 741 1.77 16.86 -15.80
C LEU A 741 3.22 16.39 -15.59
N MET A 742 3.40 15.43 -14.69
CA MET A 742 4.71 14.89 -14.32
C MET A 742 5.16 13.69 -15.17
N ARG A 743 4.46 13.39 -16.29
CA ARG A 743 4.73 12.19 -17.11
C ARG A 743 6.16 12.07 -17.63
N ASN A 744 6.83 13.22 -17.82
CA ASN A 744 8.22 13.28 -18.27
C ASN A 744 9.20 13.65 -17.14
N HIS A 745 8.73 13.69 -15.89
CA HIS A 745 9.56 14.02 -14.75
C HIS A 745 10.49 12.84 -14.41
N LEU A 746 11.69 13.14 -13.93
CA LEU A 746 12.70 12.14 -13.58
C LEU A 746 12.16 11.09 -12.59
N PHE A 747 11.35 11.51 -11.62
CA PHE A 747 10.79 10.65 -10.58
C PHE A 747 9.41 10.06 -10.91
N VAL A 748 9.00 10.04 -12.18
CA VAL A 748 7.68 9.52 -12.56
C VAL A 748 7.51 8.06 -12.17
N TRP A 749 8.53 7.23 -12.34
CA TRP A 749 8.50 5.81 -12.05
C TRP A 749 8.82 5.48 -10.59
N SER A 750 9.69 6.25 -9.96
CA SER A 750 10.13 6.00 -8.59
C SER A 750 9.17 6.53 -7.52
N VAL A 751 8.50 7.67 -7.78
CA VAL A 751 7.66 8.36 -6.80
C VAL A 751 6.21 8.47 -7.25
N PHE A 752 5.96 9.05 -8.44
CA PHE A 752 4.60 9.38 -8.84
C PHE A 752 3.76 8.17 -9.26
N SER A 753 4.32 7.21 -9.98
CA SER A 753 3.58 6.02 -10.41
C SER A 753 3.25 5.05 -9.27
N PRO A 754 4.16 4.74 -8.33
CA PRO A 754 3.82 3.97 -7.13
C PRO A 754 2.73 4.64 -6.31
N LYS A 755 2.83 5.96 -6.07
CA LYS A 755 1.77 6.71 -5.38
C LYS A 755 0.42 6.60 -6.09
N TYR A 756 0.39 6.66 -7.43
CA TYR A 756 -0.85 6.50 -8.18
C TYR A 756 -1.49 5.13 -7.94
N LEU A 757 -0.68 4.07 -7.91
CA LEU A 757 -1.14 2.73 -7.58
C LEU A 757 -1.78 2.68 -6.17
N TYR A 758 -1.14 3.29 -5.17
CA TYR A 758 -1.71 3.42 -3.82
C TYR A 758 -3.03 4.19 -3.81
N VAL A 759 -3.15 5.29 -4.56
CA VAL A 759 -4.39 6.06 -4.65
C VAL A 759 -5.51 5.25 -5.31
N CYS A 760 -5.19 4.47 -6.36
CA CYS A 760 -6.15 3.54 -6.98
C CYS A 760 -6.61 2.46 -6.01
N ALA A 761 -5.69 1.85 -5.26
CA ALA A 761 -6.02 0.85 -4.27
C ALA A 761 -6.80 1.44 -3.07
N ALA A 762 -6.48 2.67 -2.63
CA ALA A 762 -7.27 3.40 -1.64
C ALA A 762 -8.70 3.67 -2.12
N THR A 763 -8.88 3.87 -3.43
CA THR A 763 -10.21 3.98 -4.03
C THR A 763 -11.02 2.69 -3.85
N VAL A 764 -10.42 1.54 -4.12
CA VAL A 764 -11.05 0.22 -3.86
C VAL A 764 -11.38 0.07 -2.38
N CYS A 765 -10.46 0.43 -1.48
CA CYS A 765 -10.69 0.43 -0.04
C CYS A 765 -11.90 1.28 0.36
N THR A 766 -12.01 2.49 -0.20
CA THR A 766 -13.16 3.39 0.05
C THR A 766 -14.47 2.78 -0.44
N TYR A 767 -14.50 2.21 -1.65
CA TYR A 767 -15.70 1.54 -2.14
C TYR A 767 -16.11 0.34 -1.29
N VAL A 768 -15.16 -0.49 -0.86
CA VAL A 768 -15.41 -1.62 0.06
C VAL A 768 -15.97 -1.12 1.39
N GLY A 769 -15.36 -0.10 1.99
CA GLY A 769 -15.81 0.48 3.25
C GLY A 769 -17.22 1.06 3.16
N VAL A 770 -17.48 1.86 2.13
CA VAL A 770 -18.81 2.44 1.87
C VAL A 770 -19.87 1.36 1.62
N LEU A 771 -19.53 0.32 0.88
CA LEU A 771 -20.43 -0.81 0.63
C LEU A 771 -20.81 -1.53 1.93
N ILE A 772 -19.84 -1.78 2.82
CA ILE A 772 -20.08 -2.40 4.13
C ILE A 772 -21.04 -1.52 4.96
N ILE A 773 -20.79 -0.22 5.04
CA ILE A 773 -21.65 0.72 5.76
C ILE A 773 -23.08 0.69 5.21
N ALA A 774 -23.22 0.86 3.89
CA ALA A 774 -24.50 0.92 3.22
C ALA A 774 -25.28 -0.38 3.36
N MET A 775 -24.66 -1.54 3.06
CA MET A 775 -25.32 -2.86 3.14
C MET A 775 -25.75 -3.20 4.56
N THR A 776 -24.91 -2.93 5.56
CA THR A 776 -25.25 -3.18 6.97
C THR A 776 -26.45 -2.35 7.40
N THR A 777 -26.46 -1.07 7.09
CA THR A 777 -27.54 -0.15 7.49
C THR A 777 -28.83 -0.48 6.75
N ILE A 778 -28.77 -0.67 5.42
CA ILE A 778 -29.94 -1.00 4.59
C ILE A 778 -30.57 -2.32 5.03
N TYR A 779 -29.74 -3.37 5.23
CA TYR A 779 -30.21 -4.66 5.70
C TYR A 779 -30.90 -4.56 7.05
N THR A 780 -30.26 -3.92 8.04
CA THR A 780 -30.82 -3.74 9.39
C THR A 780 -32.17 -3.02 9.33
N CYS A 781 -32.24 -1.90 8.61
CA CYS A 781 -33.45 -1.13 8.45
C CYS A 781 -34.57 -1.89 7.71
N ALA A 782 -34.24 -2.66 6.68
CA ALA A 782 -35.17 -3.49 5.95
C ALA A 782 -35.84 -4.55 6.87
N VAL A 783 -35.03 -5.25 7.66
CA VAL A 783 -35.53 -6.26 8.59
C VAL A 783 -36.40 -5.63 9.67
N PHE A 784 -36.01 -4.51 10.26
CA PHE A 784 -36.83 -3.81 11.25
C PHE A 784 -38.15 -3.32 10.65
N SER A 785 -38.16 -2.78 9.43
CA SER A 785 -39.38 -2.35 8.73
C SER A 785 -40.32 -3.53 8.46
N PHE A 786 -39.79 -4.67 8.01
CA PHE A 786 -40.53 -5.88 7.80
C PHE A 786 -41.16 -6.39 9.12
N ARG A 787 -40.39 -6.45 10.19
CA ARG A 787 -40.89 -6.86 11.52
C ARG A 787 -41.96 -5.91 12.07
N ALA A 788 -41.77 -4.58 11.88
CA ALA A 788 -42.75 -3.59 12.30
C ALA A 788 -44.09 -3.72 11.55
N LYS A 789 -44.03 -4.03 10.22
CA LYS A 789 -45.24 -4.28 9.43
C LYS A 789 -45.95 -5.57 9.90
N SER A 790 -45.23 -6.66 10.04
CA SER A 790 -45.76 -7.95 10.52
C SER A 790 -46.36 -7.87 11.93
N TYR A 791 -45.87 -6.97 12.78
CA TYR A 791 -46.43 -6.73 14.10
C TYR A 791 -47.75 -5.96 14.00
N ARG A 792 -47.84 -4.94 13.15
CA ARG A 792 -49.11 -4.22 12.91
C ARG A 792 -50.20 -5.11 12.35
N ASP A 793 -49.88 -5.92 11.34
CA ASP A 793 -50.82 -6.83 10.70
C ASP A 793 -51.38 -7.94 11.64
N LYS A 794 -50.75 -8.19 12.79
CA LYS A 794 -51.22 -9.13 13.83
C LYS A 794 -52.14 -8.51 14.87
N PHE A 795 -52.15 -7.19 14.98
CA PHE A 795 -52.97 -6.44 15.96
C PHE A 795 -54.13 -5.67 15.30
N HIS A 796 -54.21 -5.68 13.99
CA HIS A 796 -55.41 -5.39 13.21
C HIS A 796 -56.09 -6.65 12.72
#